data_c0ad1e905311c9d340d51e1741853aaf
#
_entry.id   c0ad1e905311c9d340d51e1741853aaf
#
_cell.length_a   1.000
_cell.length_b   1.000
_cell.length_c   1.000
_cell.angle_alpha   90.00
_cell.angle_beta   90.00
_cell.angle_gamma   90.00
#
_symmetry.space_group_name_H-M   'P 1'
#
loop_
_entity.id
_entity.type
_entity.pdbx_description
1 polymer ?
#
loop_
_entity_poly.entity_id
_entity_poly.type
_entity_poly.pdbx_seq_one_letter_code
_entity_poly.pdbx_strand_id
1 'polypeptide(L)'
;MEKLIKLNELGLIIKYAFKDLSRNFKKIFSIIVTIFISLFILSSILTIEDSLKKELNDNAKALLGGDLEIDYNRSKGNLDLVNNVKDIATVSQMVEFSTMISTLDRQNNQSLFTRIKTIDEQYPLYGSVTYEPEGAFDRIHKENNTILVNENIFKSLKLKIDEKIKVQDQVFIVAGIVKTVPDVSGFVAFGDFALTGKQTLDLIKLNIGSFLNYEYKVRFNEGGDTQKLKKQIQDIFKDDQKVILRYPENSASGLKRIINNFSQFLSLVSISAMLIAGIGIANTLLSFINQNNMSIAVRKAVGFFSVDIKKIYYLQLLILLIIITLASFALSFLFVPVANIYISKGLGLSIQPLFSIFNLFKVFIVGLLVLIIFSIPTINAIDQIKASNLFRNVFQNLQFYYSKKSIILSLVLLCLLVMLFTVGSANPSYSLSYFGAFFTCLIVFFLLSRTIILLLKKLKNKSNIPLKVSIKNITQTKSITPITIMSLGLGVTLLLTLAMVGTNFKREIGKSIPEIAPDYFFVGIQQNEKDTFVQKILSMEKDVNLEVVPIITSGVSKINGKDPKTFIKPSNDSYWVIRSERRSSWSDIAPKDNPIIEGDWWDLKRPNQLQISLDAKVARDFGIKIGDIFTLNIYGKEIDGEVINFRDVDYRDLSINFAMLFNPQYAKNIPHEYLATAKFNDVNKFNEINMIDSLPSISIIKIADYLTKVTAILNQVFVAVKLISAITIIIGLIVISSAIMVQGKVKEFQNLVFKILGFSKKEIIFSSMIEFLIMFMSVIFIAILFAATGSYFIIENIFELNWLFDFKSLILLGFIIGLVTLFLIIATNLKFLSPKVYPLIRNQ
;
A
#
# COMPACT_ATOMS: atom_id res chain seq x y z
N MET A 1 31.44 -17.76 -47.20
CA MET A 1 32.58 -16.90 -46.86
C MET A 1 32.13 -15.69 -46.04
N GLU A 2 31.16 -14.89 -46.45
CA GLU A 2 30.67 -13.73 -45.66
C GLU A 2 30.13 -14.08 -44.24
N LYS A 3 29.42 -15.21 -44.05
CA LYS A 3 28.94 -15.67 -42.74
C LYS A 3 30.09 -16.07 -41.77
N LEU A 4 31.18 -16.65 -42.28
CA LEU A 4 32.35 -17.02 -41.51
C LEU A 4 33.20 -15.78 -41.13
N ILE A 5 33.29 -14.78 -42.01
CA ILE A 5 33.94 -13.50 -41.72
C ILE A 5 33.15 -12.74 -40.62
N LYS A 6 31.84 -12.69 -40.71
CA LYS A 6 30.97 -12.08 -39.68
C LYS A 6 31.03 -12.82 -38.31
N LEU A 7 31.15 -14.14 -38.28
CA LEU A 7 31.32 -14.93 -37.03
C LEU A 7 32.67 -14.68 -36.38
N ASN A 8 33.77 -14.56 -37.14
CA ASN A 8 35.09 -14.18 -36.64
C ASN A 8 35.12 -12.73 -36.10
N GLU A 9 34.44 -11.80 -36.75
CA GLU A 9 34.27 -10.43 -36.27
C GLU A 9 33.50 -10.38 -34.93
N LEU A 10 32.41 -11.16 -34.79
CA LEU A 10 31.63 -11.24 -33.54
C LEU A 10 32.47 -11.82 -32.40
N GLY A 11 33.25 -12.89 -32.64
CA GLY A 11 34.16 -13.48 -31.67
C GLY A 11 35.23 -12.52 -31.18
N LEU A 12 35.79 -11.72 -32.09
CA LEU A 12 36.74 -10.67 -31.76
C LEU A 12 36.08 -9.57 -30.89
N ILE A 13 34.90 -9.12 -31.25
CA ILE A 13 34.16 -8.09 -30.48
C ILE A 13 33.86 -8.57 -29.06
N ILE A 14 33.43 -9.81 -28.88
CA ILE A 14 33.18 -10.43 -27.58
C ILE A 14 34.47 -10.50 -26.74
N LYS A 15 35.57 -10.96 -27.35
CA LYS A 15 36.88 -11.04 -26.67
C LYS A 15 37.38 -9.68 -26.19
N TYR A 16 37.24 -8.65 -27.02
CA TYR A 16 37.59 -7.26 -26.68
C TYR A 16 36.65 -6.70 -25.59
N ALA A 17 35.37 -6.94 -25.65
CA ALA A 17 34.41 -6.52 -24.66
C ALA A 17 34.76 -7.08 -23.27
N PHE A 18 35.04 -8.37 -23.17
CA PHE A 18 35.41 -9.04 -21.92
C PHE A 18 36.73 -8.52 -21.35
N LYS A 19 37.77 -8.42 -22.18
CA LYS A 19 39.10 -7.95 -21.77
C LYS A 19 39.07 -6.49 -21.32
N ASP A 20 38.30 -5.66 -21.96
CA ASP A 20 38.15 -4.24 -21.61
C ASP A 20 37.36 -4.07 -20.29
N LEU A 21 36.33 -4.91 -20.09
CA LEU A 21 35.50 -4.96 -18.88
C LEU A 21 36.36 -5.34 -17.65
N SER A 22 37.18 -6.38 -17.78
CA SER A 22 38.05 -6.85 -16.67
C SER A 22 39.12 -5.83 -16.29
N ARG A 23 39.69 -5.13 -17.26
CA ARG A 23 40.70 -4.08 -17.05
C ARG A 23 40.15 -2.80 -16.42
N ASN A 24 38.90 -2.47 -16.71
CA ASN A 24 38.27 -1.23 -16.27
C ASN A 24 37.22 -1.42 -15.17
N PHE A 25 37.19 -2.59 -14.51
CA PHE A 25 36.18 -2.95 -13.50
C PHE A 25 35.97 -1.87 -12.42
N LYS A 26 37.07 -1.33 -11.85
CA LYS A 26 36.99 -0.25 -10.86
C LYS A 26 36.31 1.02 -11.35
N LYS A 27 36.42 1.32 -12.65
CA LYS A 27 35.81 2.51 -13.26
C LYS A 27 34.31 2.34 -13.50
N ILE A 28 33.88 1.07 -13.71
CA ILE A 28 32.48 0.70 -14.01
C ILE A 28 31.72 0.33 -12.75
N PHE A 29 32.41 0.14 -11.61
CA PHE A 29 31.82 -0.31 -10.36
C PHE A 29 30.59 0.52 -9.92
N SER A 30 30.61 1.84 -10.09
CA SER A 30 29.46 2.71 -9.77
C SER A 30 28.22 2.38 -10.62
N ILE A 31 28.42 2.05 -11.92
CA ILE A 31 27.32 1.62 -12.81
C ILE A 31 26.74 0.30 -12.29
N ILE A 32 27.62 -0.66 -11.96
CA ILE A 32 27.23 -1.99 -11.48
C ILE A 32 26.37 -1.87 -10.23
N VAL A 33 26.82 -1.11 -9.24
CA VAL A 33 26.11 -0.91 -7.96
C VAL A 33 24.74 -0.25 -8.20
N THR A 34 24.67 0.77 -9.05
CA THR A 34 23.43 1.47 -9.32
C THR A 34 22.38 0.57 -10.01
N ILE A 35 22.80 -0.19 -11.04
CA ILE A 35 21.92 -1.14 -11.74
C ILE A 35 21.52 -2.27 -10.78
N PHE A 36 22.46 -2.82 -10.01
CA PHE A 36 22.22 -3.93 -9.10
C PHE A 36 21.16 -3.59 -8.06
N ILE A 37 21.29 -2.46 -7.37
CA ILE A 37 20.36 -2.07 -6.32
C ILE A 37 18.97 -1.82 -6.92
N SER A 38 18.87 -1.16 -8.08
CA SER A 38 17.59 -0.88 -8.73
C SER A 38 16.89 -2.16 -9.18
N LEU A 39 17.60 -3.12 -9.79
CA LEU A 39 17.04 -4.40 -10.21
C LEU A 39 16.73 -5.32 -9.02
N PHE A 40 17.54 -5.27 -7.96
CA PHE A 40 17.29 -6.02 -6.72
C PHE A 40 15.97 -5.64 -6.07
N ILE A 41 15.67 -4.34 -6.02
CA ILE A 41 14.39 -3.86 -5.45
C ILE A 41 13.23 -4.31 -6.31
N LEU A 42 13.30 -4.10 -7.62
CA LEU A 42 12.25 -4.53 -8.53
C LEU A 42 12.02 -6.05 -8.42
N SER A 43 13.09 -6.83 -8.42
CA SER A 43 13.05 -8.28 -8.29
C SER A 43 12.42 -8.71 -6.96
N SER A 44 12.83 -8.09 -5.84
CA SER A 44 12.32 -8.41 -4.51
C SER A 44 10.82 -8.12 -4.39
N ILE A 45 10.36 -6.99 -4.92
CA ILE A 45 8.94 -6.63 -4.93
C ILE A 45 8.13 -7.64 -5.72
N LEU A 46 8.54 -7.96 -6.94
CA LEU A 46 7.83 -8.93 -7.79
C LEU A 46 7.81 -10.33 -7.20
N THR A 47 8.91 -10.77 -6.57
CA THR A 47 8.98 -12.09 -5.92
C THR A 47 8.07 -12.16 -4.70
N ILE A 48 8.03 -11.12 -3.84
CA ILE A 48 7.13 -11.05 -2.69
C ILE A 48 5.67 -11.01 -3.15
N GLU A 49 5.34 -10.21 -4.17
CA GLU A 49 3.99 -10.10 -4.73
C GLU A 49 3.48 -11.45 -5.22
N ASP A 50 4.27 -12.17 -6.03
CA ASP A 50 3.90 -13.48 -6.56
C ASP A 50 3.78 -14.53 -5.44
N SER A 51 4.68 -14.48 -4.46
CA SER A 51 4.63 -15.37 -3.30
C SER A 51 3.36 -15.16 -2.47
N LEU A 52 2.97 -13.90 -2.22
CA LEU A 52 1.73 -13.55 -1.52
C LEU A 52 0.49 -13.96 -2.32
N LYS A 53 0.46 -13.69 -3.62
CA LYS A 53 -0.66 -14.08 -4.49
C LYS A 53 -0.82 -15.60 -4.54
N LYS A 54 0.28 -16.33 -4.61
CA LYS A 54 0.26 -17.79 -4.60
C LYS A 54 -0.27 -18.31 -3.27
N GLU A 55 0.25 -17.85 -2.14
CA GLU A 55 -0.19 -18.25 -0.81
C GLU A 55 -1.70 -17.99 -0.62
N LEU A 56 -2.20 -16.82 -1.04
CA LEU A 56 -3.63 -16.51 -1.00
C LEU A 56 -4.46 -17.43 -1.91
N ASN A 57 -3.96 -17.77 -3.10
CA ASN A 57 -4.69 -18.62 -4.04
C ASN A 57 -4.67 -20.09 -3.61
N ASP A 58 -3.53 -20.60 -3.14
CA ASP A 58 -3.36 -21.96 -2.68
C ASP A 58 -4.21 -22.25 -1.43
N ASN A 59 -4.32 -21.26 -0.54
CA ASN A 59 -5.12 -21.32 0.67
C ASN A 59 -6.55 -20.77 0.51
N ALA A 60 -6.95 -20.33 -0.67
CA ALA A 60 -8.23 -19.66 -0.90
C ALA A 60 -9.44 -20.52 -0.44
N LYS A 61 -9.41 -21.83 -0.68
CA LYS A 61 -10.45 -22.76 -0.25
C LYS A 61 -10.45 -22.96 1.28
N ALA A 62 -9.27 -23.03 1.88
CA ALA A 62 -9.14 -23.11 3.33
C ALA A 62 -9.57 -21.80 3.99
N LEU A 63 -9.17 -20.63 3.43
CA LEU A 63 -9.59 -19.32 3.92
C LEU A 63 -11.08 -19.05 3.81
N LEU A 64 -11.76 -19.65 2.82
CA LEU A 64 -13.22 -19.62 2.72
C LEU A 64 -13.88 -20.72 3.56
N GLY A 65 -13.17 -21.82 3.85
CA GLY A 65 -13.70 -23.04 4.46
C GLY A 65 -14.47 -23.93 3.49
N GLY A 66 -14.42 -23.66 2.17
CA GLY A 66 -15.21 -24.39 1.16
C GLY A 66 -14.82 -24.07 -0.28
N ASP A 67 -15.39 -24.81 -1.22
CA ASP A 67 -15.40 -24.47 -2.65
C ASP A 67 -16.41 -23.36 -2.95
N LEU A 68 -17.38 -23.18 -2.05
CA LEU A 68 -18.40 -22.13 -2.04
C LEU A 68 -18.86 -21.93 -0.61
N GLU A 69 -19.21 -20.68 -0.27
CA GLU A 69 -19.90 -20.33 0.96
C GLU A 69 -21.25 -19.72 0.59
N ILE A 70 -22.30 -20.24 1.26
CA ILE A 70 -23.64 -19.69 1.23
C ILE A 70 -23.85 -18.94 2.53
N ASP A 71 -23.87 -17.62 2.47
CA ASP A 71 -23.95 -16.73 3.64
C ASP A 71 -25.35 -16.11 3.71
N TYR A 72 -26.03 -16.39 4.82
CA TYR A 72 -27.28 -15.75 5.21
C TYR A 72 -27.06 -14.85 6.42
N ASN A 73 -26.83 -13.60 6.17
CA ASN A 73 -26.68 -12.60 7.21
C ASN A 73 -27.99 -12.40 7.98
N ARG A 74 -28.00 -12.67 9.28
CA ARG A 74 -29.13 -12.47 10.23
C ARG A 74 -30.37 -13.36 9.99
N SER A 75 -30.27 -14.41 9.22
CA SER A 75 -31.42 -15.30 8.93
C SER A 75 -30.92 -16.74 8.78
N LYS A 76 -31.72 -17.71 9.18
CA LYS A 76 -31.45 -19.12 8.88
C LYS A 76 -31.46 -19.42 7.37
N GLY A 77 -31.96 -18.47 6.57
CA GLY A 77 -32.13 -18.64 5.14
C GLY A 77 -33.27 -19.61 4.80
N ASN A 78 -33.33 -19.94 3.52
CA ASN A 78 -34.26 -20.96 3.04
C ASN A 78 -33.60 -22.34 3.13
N LEU A 79 -33.96 -23.09 4.18
CA LEU A 79 -33.42 -24.42 4.45
C LEU A 79 -33.69 -25.45 3.33
N ASP A 80 -34.80 -25.31 2.61
CA ASP A 80 -35.11 -26.19 1.48
C ASP A 80 -34.11 -26.01 0.34
N LEU A 81 -33.73 -24.76 0.03
CA LEU A 81 -32.71 -24.47 -0.97
C LEU A 81 -31.34 -25.00 -0.54
N VAL A 82 -30.98 -24.86 0.75
CA VAL A 82 -29.72 -25.40 1.29
C VAL A 82 -29.73 -26.92 1.24
N ASN A 83 -30.88 -27.60 1.52
CA ASN A 83 -31.00 -29.02 1.42
C ASN A 83 -30.83 -29.52 -0.02
N ASN A 84 -31.34 -28.80 -1.01
CA ASN A 84 -31.09 -29.11 -2.43
C ASN A 84 -29.59 -29.09 -2.79
N VAL A 85 -28.79 -28.28 -2.09
CA VAL A 85 -27.32 -28.29 -2.25
C VAL A 85 -26.68 -29.52 -1.61
N LYS A 86 -27.23 -30.03 -0.48
CA LYS A 86 -26.73 -31.25 0.16
C LYS A 86 -26.87 -32.49 -0.73
N ASP A 87 -27.80 -32.48 -1.66
CA ASP A 87 -27.96 -33.56 -2.62
C ASP A 87 -26.83 -33.66 -3.64
N ILE A 88 -26.11 -32.55 -3.89
CA ILE A 88 -25.07 -32.46 -4.92
C ILE A 88 -23.67 -32.18 -4.37
N ALA A 89 -23.56 -31.81 -3.08
CA ALA A 89 -22.29 -31.45 -2.44
C ALA A 89 -22.33 -31.67 -0.93
N THR A 90 -21.19 -31.81 -0.30
CA THR A 90 -21.08 -31.86 1.16
C THR A 90 -21.22 -30.45 1.72
N VAL A 91 -22.11 -30.27 2.72
CA VAL A 91 -22.42 -28.98 3.31
C VAL A 91 -22.19 -29.01 4.82
N SER A 92 -21.34 -28.15 5.35
CA SER A 92 -21.13 -27.90 6.79
C SER A 92 -21.83 -26.63 7.19
N GLN A 93 -22.61 -26.66 8.25
CA GLN A 93 -23.31 -25.50 8.80
C GLN A 93 -22.53 -24.88 9.94
N MET A 94 -22.29 -23.59 9.84
CA MET A 94 -21.73 -22.78 10.91
C MET A 94 -22.66 -21.62 11.25
N VAL A 95 -22.78 -21.30 12.53
CA VAL A 95 -23.49 -20.10 12.97
C VAL A 95 -22.55 -19.25 13.80
N GLU A 96 -22.41 -18.00 13.40
CA GLU A 96 -21.55 -17.04 14.07
C GLU A 96 -22.37 -15.94 14.75
N PHE A 97 -22.04 -15.62 15.99
CA PHE A 97 -22.60 -14.49 16.73
C PHE A 97 -21.56 -13.90 17.68
N SER A 98 -21.79 -12.66 18.08
CA SER A 98 -20.91 -11.96 19.02
C SER A 98 -21.62 -11.75 20.34
N THR A 99 -20.94 -12.04 21.46
CA THR A 99 -21.49 -11.90 22.80
C THR A 99 -20.38 -11.70 23.82
N MET A 100 -20.78 -11.47 25.08
CA MET A 100 -19.86 -11.34 26.21
C MET A 100 -19.54 -12.73 26.81
N ILE A 101 -18.24 -12.95 27.05
CA ILE A 101 -17.75 -14.04 27.89
C ILE A 101 -17.23 -13.43 29.19
N SER A 102 -17.58 -13.98 30.34
CA SER A 102 -17.08 -13.54 31.63
C SER A 102 -16.67 -14.71 32.52
N THR A 103 -15.74 -14.47 33.43
CA THR A 103 -15.35 -15.43 34.46
C THR A 103 -16.43 -15.52 35.54
N LEU A 104 -16.61 -16.71 36.17
CA LEU A 104 -17.53 -16.89 37.30
C LEU A 104 -16.88 -16.54 38.64
N ASP A 105 -15.57 -16.45 38.69
CA ASP A 105 -14.83 -16.10 39.89
C ASP A 105 -14.96 -14.62 40.17
N ARG A 106 -15.60 -14.28 41.32
CA ARG A 106 -15.78 -12.89 41.75
C ARG A 106 -14.48 -12.14 42.09
N GLN A 107 -13.37 -12.84 42.31
CA GLN A 107 -12.07 -12.24 42.56
C GLN A 107 -11.32 -11.89 41.27
N ASN A 108 -11.57 -12.64 40.18
CA ASN A 108 -10.98 -12.40 38.88
C ASN A 108 -12.03 -11.93 37.85
N ASN A 109 -12.76 -10.90 38.24
CA ASN A 109 -13.94 -10.37 37.56
C ASN A 109 -13.60 -9.72 36.23
N GLN A 110 -13.42 -10.50 35.17
CA GLN A 110 -13.06 -10.06 33.83
C GLN A 110 -14.08 -10.50 32.80
N SER A 111 -14.37 -9.64 31.85
CA SER A 111 -15.26 -9.92 30.74
C SER A 111 -14.64 -9.49 29.42
N LEU A 112 -15.01 -10.17 28.33
CA LEU A 112 -14.49 -9.89 27.01
C LEU A 112 -15.59 -10.08 25.96
N PHE A 113 -15.74 -9.11 25.07
CA PHE A 113 -16.61 -9.24 23.91
C PHE A 113 -15.95 -10.14 22.86
N THR A 114 -16.62 -11.22 22.51
CA THR A 114 -16.05 -12.32 21.74
C THR A 114 -17.02 -12.79 20.69
N ARG A 115 -16.48 -13.27 19.60
CA ARG A 115 -17.21 -13.94 18.54
C ARG A 115 -17.25 -15.43 18.82
N ILE A 116 -18.44 -16.00 18.86
CA ILE A 116 -18.65 -17.44 19.04
C ILE A 116 -19.06 -18.04 17.70
N LYS A 117 -18.37 -19.11 17.30
CA LYS A 117 -18.71 -19.92 16.15
C LYS A 117 -19.22 -21.26 16.62
N THR A 118 -20.47 -21.58 16.31
CA THR A 118 -20.99 -22.94 16.47
C THR A 118 -20.75 -23.72 15.19
N ILE A 119 -20.22 -24.93 15.32
CA ILE A 119 -19.80 -25.78 14.22
C ILE A 119 -20.46 -27.14 14.27
N ASP A 120 -20.73 -27.74 13.13
CA ASP A 120 -21.23 -29.12 13.03
C ASP A 120 -20.07 -30.13 12.94
N GLU A 121 -20.42 -31.44 12.91
CA GLU A 121 -19.45 -32.51 12.88
C GLU A 121 -18.63 -32.62 11.59
N GLN A 122 -19.05 -31.94 10.50
CA GLN A 122 -18.36 -31.96 9.22
C GLN A 122 -17.29 -30.85 9.10
N TYR A 123 -17.28 -29.93 10.07
CA TYR A 123 -16.28 -28.87 10.11
C TYR A 123 -14.92 -29.37 10.60
N PRO A 124 -13.79 -28.96 9.99
CA PRO A 124 -13.67 -28.15 8.80
C PRO A 124 -13.69 -28.97 7.51
N LEU A 125 -14.30 -28.45 6.43
CA LEU A 125 -14.30 -29.11 5.12
C LEU A 125 -12.94 -29.00 4.41
N TYR A 126 -12.18 -27.92 4.66
CA TYR A 126 -10.84 -27.65 4.15
C TYR A 126 -9.95 -27.12 5.27
N GLY A 127 -8.67 -27.49 5.22
CA GLY A 127 -7.69 -27.10 6.24
C GLY A 127 -7.79 -27.97 7.51
N SER A 128 -7.23 -27.47 8.61
CA SER A 128 -7.24 -28.17 9.91
C SER A 128 -7.38 -27.17 11.07
N VAL A 129 -7.99 -27.61 12.14
CA VAL A 129 -8.04 -26.88 13.40
C VAL A 129 -6.89 -27.34 14.28
N THR A 130 -6.08 -26.43 14.79
CA THR A 130 -5.03 -26.77 15.76
C THR A 130 -5.44 -26.31 17.16
N TYR A 131 -5.33 -27.18 18.16
CA TYR A 131 -5.85 -26.97 19.50
C TYR A 131 -5.02 -27.70 20.55
N GLU A 132 -5.16 -27.33 21.81
CA GLU A 132 -4.58 -27.94 23.01
C GLU A 132 -5.61 -27.95 24.14
N PRO A 133 -5.72 -29.05 24.97
CA PRO A 133 -5.03 -30.34 24.85
C PRO A 133 -5.60 -31.24 23.75
N GLU A 134 -4.94 -32.35 23.48
CA GLU A 134 -5.42 -33.34 22.54
C GLU A 134 -6.81 -33.88 22.95
N GLY A 135 -7.75 -34.05 22.01
CA GLY A 135 -9.13 -34.43 22.26
C GLY A 135 -10.08 -33.28 22.63
N ALA A 136 -9.59 -32.06 22.87
CA ALA A 136 -10.45 -30.93 23.23
C ALA A 136 -11.46 -30.55 22.13
N PHE A 137 -11.11 -30.78 20.86
CA PHE A 137 -12.00 -30.54 19.71
C PHE A 137 -13.17 -31.55 19.68
N ASP A 138 -12.92 -32.81 20.02
CA ASP A 138 -13.97 -33.83 20.10
C ASP A 138 -14.96 -33.55 21.22
N ARG A 139 -14.49 -32.95 22.32
CA ARG A 139 -15.34 -32.61 23.46
C ARG A 139 -16.44 -31.62 23.10
N ILE A 140 -16.16 -30.63 22.27
CA ILE A 140 -17.19 -29.64 21.89
C ILE A 140 -18.30 -30.23 21.02
N HIS A 141 -18.09 -31.41 20.39
CA HIS A 141 -19.10 -32.10 19.63
C HIS A 141 -19.89 -33.11 20.49
N LYS A 142 -19.25 -33.67 21.52
CA LYS A 142 -19.84 -34.75 22.35
C LYS A 142 -20.48 -34.23 23.63
N GLU A 143 -19.92 -33.18 24.22
CA GLU A 143 -20.38 -32.64 25.50
C GLU A 143 -21.12 -31.33 25.26
N ASN A 144 -22.30 -31.18 25.88
CA ASN A 144 -23.03 -29.95 25.87
C ASN A 144 -22.29 -28.88 26.74
N ASN A 145 -22.43 -27.62 26.41
CA ASN A 145 -21.85 -26.48 27.14
C ASN A 145 -20.32 -26.55 27.27
N THR A 146 -19.62 -27.08 26.28
CA THR A 146 -18.17 -26.97 26.17
C THR A 146 -17.75 -25.99 25.08
N ILE A 147 -16.62 -25.32 25.32
CA ILE A 147 -16.14 -24.25 24.46
C ILE A 147 -14.60 -24.30 24.34
N LEU A 148 -14.09 -24.11 23.13
CA LEU A 148 -12.69 -23.82 22.88
C LEU A 148 -12.53 -22.32 22.72
N VAL A 149 -11.59 -21.71 23.43
CA VAL A 149 -11.28 -20.29 23.34
C VAL A 149 -9.95 -20.06 22.65
N ASN A 150 -9.77 -18.93 21.94
CA ASN A 150 -8.47 -18.63 21.38
C ASN A 150 -7.46 -18.25 22.48
N GLU A 151 -6.17 -18.27 22.14
CA GLU A 151 -5.08 -18.04 23.09
C GLU A 151 -5.18 -16.65 23.77
N ASN A 152 -5.71 -15.66 23.05
CA ASN A 152 -5.86 -14.31 23.58
C ASN A 152 -6.95 -14.24 24.67
N ILE A 153 -8.12 -14.86 24.46
CA ILE A 153 -9.19 -14.98 25.45
C ILE A 153 -8.67 -15.71 26.69
N PHE A 154 -7.97 -16.85 26.45
CA PHE A 154 -7.43 -17.67 27.54
C PHE A 154 -6.47 -16.89 28.43
N LYS A 155 -5.57 -16.09 27.84
CA LYS A 155 -4.62 -15.24 28.58
C LYS A 155 -5.28 -14.02 29.22
N SER A 156 -6.15 -13.34 28.48
CA SER A 156 -6.82 -12.11 28.97
C SER A 156 -7.71 -12.35 30.15
N LEU A 157 -8.49 -13.43 30.13
CA LEU A 157 -9.36 -13.84 31.21
C LEU A 157 -8.66 -14.72 32.26
N LYS A 158 -7.35 -15.01 32.08
CA LYS A 158 -6.53 -15.88 32.96
C LYS A 158 -7.18 -17.24 33.25
N LEU A 159 -7.79 -17.84 32.21
CA LEU A 159 -8.55 -19.08 32.33
C LEU A 159 -7.64 -20.29 32.54
N LYS A 160 -8.26 -21.36 33.07
CA LYS A 160 -7.70 -22.71 33.15
C LYS A 160 -8.54 -23.66 32.33
N ILE A 161 -7.95 -24.78 31.93
CA ILE A 161 -8.71 -25.87 31.29
C ILE A 161 -9.67 -26.43 32.32
N ASP A 162 -10.87 -26.80 31.86
CA ASP A 162 -12.01 -27.24 32.68
C ASP A 162 -12.62 -26.19 33.62
N GLU A 163 -12.15 -24.92 33.50
CA GLU A 163 -12.77 -23.81 34.22
C GLU A 163 -14.14 -23.46 33.63
N LYS A 164 -15.06 -23.06 34.52
CA LYS A 164 -16.38 -22.59 34.09
C LYS A 164 -16.39 -21.11 33.80
N ILE A 165 -16.96 -20.74 32.66
CA ILE A 165 -17.16 -19.36 32.22
C ILE A 165 -18.62 -19.11 31.92
N LYS A 166 -19.06 -17.87 31.99
CA LYS A 166 -20.41 -17.44 31.63
C LYS A 166 -20.41 -16.88 30.20
N VAL A 167 -21.30 -17.41 29.38
CA VAL A 167 -21.58 -16.91 28.01
C VAL A 167 -23.05 -16.46 28.02
N GLN A 168 -23.31 -15.18 28.02
CA GLN A 168 -24.62 -14.61 28.36
C GLN A 168 -25.12 -15.16 29.71
N ASP A 169 -26.24 -15.87 29.71
CA ASP A 169 -26.85 -16.48 30.90
C ASP A 169 -26.48 -17.94 31.11
N GLN A 170 -25.70 -18.52 30.23
CA GLN A 170 -25.35 -19.94 30.27
C GLN A 170 -23.91 -20.17 30.74
N VAL A 171 -23.70 -21.27 31.45
CA VAL A 171 -22.38 -21.66 31.93
C VAL A 171 -21.75 -22.66 31.00
N PHE A 172 -20.52 -22.37 30.56
CA PHE A 172 -19.73 -23.24 29.70
C PHE A 172 -18.45 -23.69 30.41
N ILE A 173 -17.93 -24.83 29.98
CA ILE A 173 -16.66 -25.41 30.42
C ILE A 173 -15.62 -25.18 29.33
N VAL A 174 -14.48 -24.60 29.69
CA VAL A 174 -13.36 -24.38 28.77
C VAL A 174 -12.69 -25.73 28.48
N ALA A 175 -12.99 -26.31 27.33
CA ALA A 175 -12.42 -27.60 26.94
C ALA A 175 -10.94 -27.52 26.53
N GLY A 176 -10.49 -26.35 26.08
CA GLY A 176 -9.12 -26.13 25.67
C GLY A 176 -8.91 -24.83 24.91
N ILE A 177 -7.72 -24.69 24.32
CA ILE A 177 -7.29 -23.54 23.55
C ILE A 177 -7.28 -23.90 22.06
N VAL A 178 -7.94 -23.09 21.22
CA VAL A 178 -7.81 -23.16 19.77
C VAL A 178 -6.72 -22.19 19.31
N LYS A 179 -5.74 -22.71 18.55
CA LYS A 179 -4.61 -21.93 18.03
C LYS A 179 -4.89 -21.38 16.63
N THR A 180 -5.35 -22.27 15.74
CA THR A 180 -5.66 -21.87 14.36
C THR A 180 -6.95 -22.54 13.89
N VAL A 181 -7.72 -21.82 13.09
CA VAL A 181 -8.88 -22.31 12.35
C VAL A 181 -8.73 -21.95 10.88
N PRO A 182 -9.21 -22.78 9.94
CA PRO A 182 -8.97 -22.56 8.53
C PRO A 182 -9.75 -21.36 7.96
N ASP A 183 -11.01 -21.20 8.30
CA ASP A 183 -11.98 -20.27 7.70
C ASP A 183 -11.91 -18.84 8.28
N VAL A 184 -10.71 -18.35 8.50
CA VAL A 184 -10.48 -17.02 9.04
C VAL A 184 -9.92 -16.11 7.94
N SER A 185 -10.79 -15.34 7.29
CA SER A 185 -10.41 -14.42 6.24
C SER A 185 -10.48 -12.95 6.68
N GLY A 186 -9.46 -12.16 6.30
CA GLY A 186 -9.43 -10.71 6.49
C GLY A 186 -9.18 -10.24 7.94
N PHE A 187 -9.73 -9.08 8.31
CA PHE A 187 -9.61 -8.49 9.66
C PHE A 187 -10.17 -9.38 10.78
N VAL A 188 -11.01 -10.33 10.42
CA VAL A 188 -11.62 -11.31 11.33
C VAL A 188 -10.57 -12.26 11.91
N ALA A 189 -9.47 -12.50 11.20
CA ALA A 189 -8.35 -13.34 11.66
C ALA A 189 -7.70 -12.84 12.96
N PHE A 190 -7.90 -11.60 13.31
CA PHE A 190 -7.26 -10.94 14.46
C PHE A 190 -8.20 -10.69 15.64
N GLY A 191 -9.49 -11.06 15.53
CA GLY A 191 -10.47 -10.93 16.59
C GLY A 191 -10.40 -12.06 17.62
N ASP A 192 -10.97 -11.80 18.79
CA ASP A 192 -11.21 -12.86 19.77
C ASP A 192 -12.34 -13.74 19.27
N PHE A 193 -12.13 -15.05 19.34
CA PHE A 193 -13.14 -16.02 18.92
C PHE A 193 -13.09 -17.27 19.78
N ALA A 194 -14.24 -17.93 19.84
CA ALA A 194 -14.39 -19.20 20.51
C ALA A 194 -15.19 -20.16 19.64
N LEU A 195 -14.93 -21.45 19.75
CA LEU A 195 -15.64 -22.52 19.03
C LEU A 195 -16.47 -23.36 19.99
N THR A 196 -17.67 -23.74 19.59
CA THR A 196 -18.55 -24.67 20.34
C THR A 196 -19.35 -25.51 19.35
N GLY A 197 -19.87 -26.62 19.80
CA GLY A 197 -20.67 -27.53 18.96
C GLY A 197 -22.05 -26.92 18.62
N LYS A 198 -22.64 -27.39 17.52
CA LYS A 198 -23.95 -26.94 17.02
C LYS A 198 -25.07 -27.08 18.04
N GLN A 199 -25.03 -28.12 18.89
CA GLN A 199 -26.01 -28.40 19.94
C GLN A 199 -26.12 -27.29 20.98
N THR A 200 -25.12 -26.44 21.12
CA THR A 200 -25.13 -25.32 22.04
C THR A 200 -25.95 -24.14 21.57
N LEU A 201 -26.27 -24.05 20.28
CA LEU A 201 -27.08 -22.95 19.75
C LEU A 201 -28.48 -22.88 20.34
N ASP A 202 -29.07 -24.06 20.60
CA ASP A 202 -30.43 -24.20 21.18
C ASP A 202 -30.46 -23.87 22.69
N LEU A 203 -29.31 -23.87 23.35
CA LEU A 203 -29.17 -23.57 24.76
C LEU A 203 -29.01 -22.08 25.05
N ILE A 204 -28.42 -21.34 24.09
CA ILE A 204 -28.19 -19.91 24.21
C ILE A 204 -29.48 -19.19 23.82
N LYS A 205 -30.15 -18.58 24.76
CA LYS A 205 -31.32 -17.71 24.52
C LYS A 205 -30.84 -16.42 23.89
N LEU A 206 -30.69 -16.43 22.56
CA LEU A 206 -30.29 -15.25 21.81
C LEU A 206 -31.43 -14.24 21.79
N ASN A 207 -31.17 -13.04 22.30
CA ASN A 207 -32.09 -11.93 22.32
C ASN A 207 -32.46 -11.48 20.89
N ILE A 208 -33.63 -10.81 20.72
CA ILE A 208 -34.15 -10.27 19.46
C ILE A 208 -33.20 -9.19 18.90
N GLY A 209 -32.05 -9.10 19.04
CA GLY A 209 -31.05 -8.15 18.50
C GLY A 209 -29.71 -8.80 18.26
N SER A 210 -29.56 -10.07 18.64
CA SER A 210 -28.34 -10.80 18.40
C SER A 210 -28.18 -11.10 16.92
N PHE A 211 -27.04 -10.65 16.35
CA PHE A 211 -26.74 -10.88 14.95
C PHE A 211 -26.24 -12.29 14.75
N LEU A 212 -27.12 -13.18 14.27
CA LEU A 212 -26.80 -14.55 13.88
C LEU A 212 -26.43 -14.57 12.40
N ASN A 213 -25.21 -14.87 12.08
CA ASN A 213 -24.78 -15.17 10.73
C ASN A 213 -24.82 -16.69 10.52
N TYR A 214 -25.64 -17.14 9.58
CA TYR A 214 -25.69 -18.53 9.16
C TYR A 214 -24.84 -18.69 7.90
N GLU A 215 -23.77 -19.45 8.04
CA GLU A 215 -22.86 -19.74 6.94
C GLU A 215 -22.91 -21.25 6.65
N TYR A 216 -23.08 -21.59 5.40
CA TYR A 216 -23.03 -22.95 4.93
C TYR A 216 -21.82 -23.11 4.02
N LYS A 217 -20.80 -23.83 4.50
CA LYS A 217 -19.60 -24.14 3.72
C LYS A 217 -19.88 -25.34 2.85
N VAL A 218 -19.51 -25.26 1.58
CA VAL A 218 -19.83 -26.28 0.59
C VAL A 218 -18.54 -26.85 0.03
N ARG A 219 -18.41 -28.19 0.02
CA ARG A 219 -17.33 -28.90 -0.66
C ARG A 219 -17.93 -29.73 -1.79
N PHE A 220 -17.45 -29.49 -3.00
CA PHE A 220 -17.88 -30.24 -4.19
C PHE A 220 -17.38 -31.67 -4.15
N ASN A 221 -18.20 -32.61 -4.59
CA ASN A 221 -17.81 -34.00 -4.69
C ASN A 221 -16.71 -34.19 -5.73
N GLU A 222 -15.75 -35.06 -5.45
CA GLU A 222 -14.63 -35.36 -6.35
C GLU A 222 -15.11 -35.88 -7.70
N GLY A 223 -14.57 -35.35 -8.81
CA GLY A 223 -14.91 -35.76 -10.18
C GLY A 223 -16.02 -34.94 -10.85
N GLY A 224 -16.67 -34.02 -10.17
CA GLY A 224 -17.67 -33.12 -10.73
C GLY A 224 -17.06 -31.94 -11.49
N ASP A 225 -17.71 -31.50 -12.58
CA ASP A 225 -17.34 -30.23 -13.25
C ASP A 225 -17.67 -29.05 -12.31
N THR A 226 -16.64 -28.45 -11.75
CA THR A 226 -16.74 -27.34 -10.80
C THR A 226 -17.54 -26.16 -11.35
N GLN A 227 -17.42 -25.85 -12.66
CA GLN A 227 -18.15 -24.75 -13.28
C GLN A 227 -19.64 -25.08 -13.42
N LYS A 228 -19.95 -26.32 -13.74
CA LYS A 228 -21.33 -26.79 -13.83
C LYS A 228 -22.02 -26.79 -12.47
N LEU A 229 -21.32 -27.25 -11.42
CA LEU A 229 -21.83 -27.22 -10.04
C LEU A 229 -22.04 -25.79 -9.52
N LYS A 230 -21.09 -24.90 -9.78
CA LYS A 230 -21.24 -23.47 -9.44
C LYS A 230 -22.51 -22.87 -10.09
N LYS A 231 -22.75 -23.18 -11.36
CA LYS A 231 -23.92 -22.68 -12.10
C LYS A 231 -25.21 -23.28 -11.55
N GLN A 232 -25.23 -24.57 -11.27
CA GLN A 232 -26.40 -25.23 -10.67
C GLN A 232 -26.77 -24.59 -9.33
N ILE A 233 -25.79 -24.33 -8.46
CA ILE A 233 -26.04 -23.69 -7.17
C ILE A 233 -26.50 -22.24 -7.37
N GLN A 234 -25.92 -21.49 -8.30
CA GLN A 234 -26.42 -20.15 -8.64
C GLN A 234 -27.88 -20.17 -9.11
N ASP A 235 -28.27 -21.17 -9.89
CA ASP A 235 -29.64 -21.31 -10.38
C ASP A 235 -30.61 -21.68 -9.21
N ILE A 236 -30.19 -22.50 -8.25
CA ILE A 236 -30.97 -22.84 -7.05
C ILE A 236 -31.29 -21.58 -6.23
N PHE A 237 -30.33 -20.67 -6.08
CA PHE A 237 -30.51 -19.47 -5.27
C PHE A 237 -30.86 -18.21 -6.06
N LYS A 238 -31.21 -18.35 -7.34
CA LYS A 238 -31.43 -17.20 -8.24
C LYS A 238 -32.51 -16.23 -7.74
N ASP A 239 -33.58 -16.77 -7.12
CA ASP A 239 -34.71 -16.00 -6.64
C ASP A 239 -34.59 -15.61 -5.15
N ASP A 240 -33.58 -16.11 -4.46
CA ASP A 240 -33.34 -15.76 -3.07
C ASP A 240 -32.44 -14.51 -2.96
N GLN A 241 -33.08 -13.37 -2.67
CA GLN A 241 -32.38 -12.09 -2.56
C GLN A 241 -31.53 -11.96 -1.29
N LYS A 242 -31.75 -12.80 -0.27
CA LYS A 242 -31.07 -12.73 1.03
C LYS A 242 -29.75 -13.47 1.07
N VAL A 243 -29.51 -14.36 0.09
CA VAL A 243 -28.31 -15.17 0.04
C VAL A 243 -27.14 -14.45 -0.59
N ILE A 244 -25.94 -14.67 -0.02
CA ILE A 244 -24.68 -14.22 -0.59
C ILE A 244 -23.85 -15.47 -0.89
N LEU A 245 -23.56 -15.70 -2.16
CA LEU A 245 -22.65 -16.75 -2.60
C LEU A 245 -21.24 -16.21 -2.68
N ARG A 246 -20.33 -16.72 -1.84
CA ARG A 246 -18.91 -16.35 -1.86
C ARG A 246 -18.09 -17.50 -2.42
N TYR A 247 -17.14 -17.15 -3.27
CA TYR A 247 -16.21 -18.09 -3.92
C TYR A 247 -14.80 -17.88 -3.37
N PRO A 248 -13.91 -18.89 -3.43
CA PRO A 248 -12.53 -18.78 -2.95
C PRO A 248 -11.78 -17.61 -3.55
N GLU A 249 -12.03 -17.29 -4.82
CA GLU A 249 -11.39 -16.18 -5.53
C GLU A 249 -11.67 -14.80 -4.88
N ASN A 250 -12.78 -14.69 -4.13
CA ASN A 250 -13.23 -13.46 -3.47
C ASN A 250 -13.21 -13.53 -1.93
N SER A 251 -12.77 -14.66 -1.36
CA SER A 251 -12.77 -14.88 0.09
C SER A 251 -11.91 -13.87 0.85
N ALA A 252 -10.78 -13.49 0.29
CA ALA A 252 -9.82 -12.55 0.87
C ALA A 252 -9.80 -11.20 0.14
N SER A 253 -10.93 -10.72 -0.37
CA SER A 253 -10.99 -9.50 -1.21
C SER A 253 -10.39 -8.27 -0.54
N GLY A 254 -10.60 -8.05 0.74
CA GLY A 254 -10.00 -6.96 1.50
C GLY A 254 -8.49 -7.06 1.60
N LEU A 255 -7.97 -8.24 1.93
CA LEU A 255 -6.52 -8.48 2.00
C LEU A 255 -5.87 -8.38 0.61
N LYS A 256 -6.52 -8.93 -0.42
CA LYS A 256 -6.06 -8.82 -1.81
C LYS A 256 -5.99 -7.37 -2.28
N ARG A 257 -6.95 -6.51 -1.89
CA ARG A 257 -6.93 -5.08 -2.18
C ARG A 257 -5.75 -4.38 -1.50
N ILE A 258 -5.50 -4.65 -0.23
CA ILE A 258 -4.35 -4.11 0.50
C ILE A 258 -3.04 -4.52 -0.20
N ILE A 259 -2.88 -5.80 -0.52
CA ILE A 259 -1.68 -6.32 -1.21
C ILE A 259 -1.51 -5.65 -2.57
N ASN A 260 -2.59 -5.52 -3.36
CA ASN A 260 -2.53 -4.88 -4.67
C ASN A 260 -2.15 -3.39 -4.57
N ASN A 261 -2.70 -2.63 -3.62
CA ASN A 261 -2.37 -1.21 -3.41
C ASN A 261 -0.89 -1.04 -3.01
N PHE A 262 -0.40 -1.90 -2.09
CA PHE A 262 1.02 -1.91 -1.72
C PHE A 262 1.91 -2.30 -2.88
N SER A 263 1.59 -3.36 -3.61
CA SER A 263 2.35 -3.80 -4.77
C SER A 263 2.43 -2.71 -5.84
N GLN A 264 1.32 -2.04 -6.12
CA GLN A 264 1.28 -0.91 -7.04
C GLN A 264 2.17 0.24 -6.59
N PHE A 265 2.05 0.66 -5.34
CA PHE A 265 2.91 1.70 -4.77
C PHE A 265 4.40 1.34 -4.87
N LEU A 266 4.77 0.13 -4.47
CA LEU A 266 6.14 -0.35 -4.52
C LEU A 266 6.69 -0.45 -5.94
N SER A 267 5.87 -0.87 -6.89
CA SER A 267 6.22 -0.92 -8.31
C SER A 267 6.48 0.49 -8.86
N LEU A 268 5.67 1.49 -8.50
CA LEU A 268 5.88 2.90 -8.88
C LEU A 268 7.18 3.47 -8.28
N VAL A 269 7.47 3.16 -7.02
CA VAL A 269 8.73 3.53 -6.36
C VAL A 269 9.93 2.88 -7.05
N SER A 270 9.84 1.59 -7.35
CA SER A 270 10.90 0.84 -8.02
C SER A 270 11.24 1.39 -9.39
N ILE A 271 10.23 1.67 -10.23
CA ILE A 271 10.47 2.24 -11.56
C ILE A 271 11.06 3.64 -11.47
N SER A 272 10.63 4.45 -10.50
CA SER A 272 11.19 5.79 -10.28
C SER A 272 12.67 5.72 -9.92
N ALA A 273 13.02 4.84 -8.97
CA ALA A 273 14.40 4.59 -8.59
C ALA A 273 15.23 4.14 -9.80
N MET A 274 14.65 3.31 -10.66
CA MET A 274 15.31 2.80 -11.85
C MET A 274 15.50 3.86 -12.94
N LEU A 275 14.52 4.73 -13.17
CA LEU A 275 14.64 5.85 -14.11
C LEU A 275 15.68 6.87 -13.62
N ILE A 276 15.71 7.18 -12.33
CA ILE A 276 16.72 8.04 -11.72
C ILE A 276 18.12 7.40 -11.83
N ALA A 277 18.20 6.09 -11.57
CA ALA A 277 19.43 5.31 -11.78
C ALA A 277 19.89 5.36 -13.23
N GLY A 278 18.98 5.34 -14.20
CA GLY A 278 19.27 5.48 -15.62
C GLY A 278 20.01 6.79 -15.93
N ILE A 279 19.61 7.90 -15.34
CA ILE A 279 20.34 9.18 -15.45
C ILE A 279 21.77 9.04 -14.87
N GLY A 280 21.90 8.38 -13.73
CA GLY A 280 23.19 8.08 -13.12
C GLY A 280 24.09 7.20 -14.03
N ILE A 281 23.49 6.18 -14.66
CA ILE A 281 24.18 5.33 -15.65
C ILE A 281 24.67 6.15 -16.84
N ALA A 282 23.81 7.00 -17.42
CA ALA A 282 24.19 7.87 -18.54
C ALA A 282 25.39 8.76 -18.19
N ASN A 283 25.36 9.41 -17.04
CA ASN A 283 26.42 10.26 -16.54
C ASN A 283 27.74 9.50 -16.32
N THR A 284 27.67 8.32 -15.66
CA THR A 284 28.84 7.51 -15.36
C THR A 284 29.43 6.91 -16.64
N LEU A 285 28.59 6.49 -17.58
CA LEU A 285 29.00 5.97 -18.87
C LEU A 285 29.68 7.08 -19.73
N LEU A 286 29.15 8.31 -19.71
CA LEU A 286 29.76 9.44 -20.38
C LEU A 286 31.16 9.74 -19.78
N SER A 287 31.29 9.71 -18.47
CA SER A 287 32.58 9.84 -17.80
C SER A 287 33.55 8.72 -18.16
N PHE A 288 33.04 7.48 -18.27
CA PHE A 288 33.85 6.32 -18.67
C PHE A 288 34.36 6.43 -20.13
N ILE A 289 33.49 6.88 -21.05
CA ILE A 289 33.89 7.12 -22.46
C ILE A 289 34.90 8.27 -22.53
N ASN A 290 34.69 9.34 -21.77
CA ASN A 290 35.63 10.46 -21.71
C ASN A 290 37.05 10.02 -21.24
N GLN A 291 37.11 9.14 -20.22
CA GLN A 291 38.40 8.61 -19.74
C GLN A 291 39.08 7.67 -20.76
N ASN A 292 38.33 7.10 -21.67
CA ASN A 292 38.82 6.19 -22.69
C ASN A 292 38.94 6.86 -24.09
N ASN A 293 38.85 8.20 -24.18
CA ASN A 293 38.92 8.94 -25.44
C ASN A 293 40.18 8.59 -26.26
N MET A 294 41.32 8.50 -25.59
CA MET A 294 42.60 8.14 -26.22
C MET A 294 42.55 6.73 -26.81
N SER A 295 42.06 5.76 -26.02
CA SER A 295 41.91 4.36 -26.50
C SER A 295 40.93 4.24 -27.67
N ILE A 296 39.84 5.02 -27.66
CA ILE A 296 38.86 5.06 -28.75
C ILE A 296 39.48 5.69 -30.00
N ALA A 297 40.22 6.79 -29.84
CA ALA A 297 40.91 7.45 -30.97
C ALA A 297 41.97 6.55 -31.60
N VAL A 298 42.76 5.80 -30.79
CA VAL A 298 43.72 4.78 -31.29
C VAL A 298 42.98 3.69 -32.05
N ARG A 299 41.90 3.14 -31.52
CA ARG A 299 41.09 2.12 -32.24
C ARG A 299 40.60 2.65 -33.58
N LYS A 300 40.13 3.91 -33.66
CA LYS A 300 39.72 4.53 -34.94
C LYS A 300 40.91 4.71 -35.90
N ALA A 301 42.09 5.08 -35.40
CA ALA A 301 43.29 5.23 -36.21
C ALA A 301 43.78 3.90 -36.81
N VAL A 302 43.58 2.80 -36.07
CA VAL A 302 43.91 1.41 -36.53
C VAL A 302 42.81 0.85 -37.46
N GLY A 303 41.71 1.59 -37.75
CA GLY A 303 40.72 1.20 -38.73
C GLY A 303 39.37 0.71 -38.20
N PHE A 304 39.14 0.76 -36.85
CA PHE A 304 37.81 0.43 -36.33
C PHE A 304 36.80 1.51 -36.66
N PHE A 305 35.64 1.11 -37.19
CA PHE A 305 34.52 2.04 -37.40
C PHE A 305 33.84 2.43 -36.08
N SER A 306 33.26 3.61 -36.04
CA SER A 306 32.49 4.06 -34.86
C SER A 306 31.41 3.06 -34.46
N VAL A 307 30.79 2.38 -35.44
CA VAL A 307 29.73 1.39 -35.20
C VAL A 307 30.26 0.17 -34.44
N ASP A 308 31.46 -0.32 -34.75
CA ASP A 308 32.03 -1.50 -34.09
C ASP A 308 32.46 -1.19 -32.65
N ILE A 309 32.96 0.01 -32.43
CA ILE A 309 33.28 0.50 -31.07
C ILE A 309 32.00 0.61 -30.27
N LYS A 310 30.90 1.16 -30.83
CA LYS A 310 29.59 1.20 -30.15
C LYS A 310 29.08 -0.19 -29.81
N LYS A 311 29.17 -1.15 -30.70
CA LYS A 311 28.79 -2.55 -30.47
C LYS A 311 29.54 -3.15 -29.27
N ILE A 312 30.86 -2.85 -29.12
CA ILE A 312 31.66 -3.31 -27.98
C ILE A 312 31.06 -2.76 -26.66
N TYR A 313 30.74 -1.47 -26.61
CA TYR A 313 30.16 -0.87 -25.37
C TYR A 313 28.76 -1.40 -25.07
N TYR A 314 27.89 -1.55 -26.07
CA TYR A 314 26.58 -2.17 -25.88
C TYR A 314 26.68 -3.63 -25.39
N LEU A 315 27.62 -4.39 -25.94
CA LEU A 315 27.86 -5.77 -25.52
C LEU A 315 28.37 -5.83 -24.06
N GLN A 316 29.26 -4.92 -23.66
CA GLN A 316 29.73 -4.80 -22.27
C GLN A 316 28.56 -4.55 -21.31
N LEU A 317 27.69 -3.61 -21.65
CA LEU A 317 26.51 -3.27 -20.85
C LEU A 317 25.52 -4.45 -20.80
N LEU A 318 25.34 -5.18 -21.88
CA LEU A 318 24.46 -6.36 -21.93
C LEU A 318 25.00 -7.50 -21.04
N ILE A 319 26.31 -7.79 -21.11
CA ILE A 319 26.94 -8.80 -20.26
C ILE A 319 26.78 -8.42 -18.77
N LEU A 320 27.04 -7.16 -18.43
CA LEU A 320 26.82 -6.66 -17.08
C LEU A 320 25.37 -6.79 -16.64
N LEU A 321 24.43 -6.43 -17.49
CA LEU A 321 23.01 -6.53 -17.20
C LEU A 321 22.59 -7.98 -16.90
N ILE A 322 23.02 -8.95 -17.71
CA ILE A 322 22.72 -10.37 -17.50
C ILE A 322 23.25 -10.84 -16.13
N ILE A 323 24.51 -10.54 -15.83
CA ILE A 323 25.13 -10.95 -14.56
C ILE A 323 24.41 -10.28 -13.39
N ILE A 324 24.13 -8.98 -13.48
CA ILE A 324 23.49 -8.22 -12.42
C ILE A 324 22.03 -8.66 -12.23
N THR A 325 21.30 -8.95 -13.30
CA THR A 325 19.92 -9.44 -13.19
C THR A 325 19.86 -10.78 -12.48
N LEU A 326 20.73 -11.72 -12.86
CA LEU A 326 20.82 -13.02 -12.19
C LEU A 326 21.20 -12.87 -10.70
N ALA A 327 22.20 -12.03 -10.40
CA ALA A 327 22.63 -11.78 -9.02
C ALA A 327 21.52 -11.09 -8.19
N SER A 328 20.83 -10.10 -8.75
CA SER A 328 19.72 -9.39 -8.11
C SER A 328 18.54 -10.31 -7.84
N PHE A 329 18.22 -11.17 -8.80
CA PHE A 329 17.12 -12.14 -8.66
C PHE A 329 17.47 -13.23 -7.63
N ALA A 330 18.71 -13.75 -7.63
CA ALA A 330 19.15 -14.71 -6.64
C ALA A 330 19.14 -14.12 -5.22
N LEU A 331 19.57 -12.86 -5.07
CA LEU A 331 19.56 -12.20 -3.77
C LEU A 331 18.11 -11.89 -3.31
N SER A 332 17.17 -11.63 -4.22
CA SER A 332 15.77 -11.44 -3.88
C SER A 332 15.16 -12.68 -3.24
N PHE A 333 15.58 -13.88 -3.66
CA PHE A 333 15.19 -15.14 -3.03
C PHE A 333 15.64 -15.25 -1.57
N LEU A 334 16.84 -14.77 -1.27
CA LEU A 334 17.34 -14.73 0.10
C LEU A 334 16.67 -13.66 0.95
N PHE A 335 16.10 -12.65 0.32
CA PHE A 335 15.39 -11.57 1.02
C PHE A 335 13.97 -11.96 1.42
N VAL A 336 13.26 -12.81 0.64
CA VAL A 336 11.89 -13.23 0.94
C VAL A 336 11.73 -13.89 2.32
N PRO A 337 12.60 -14.83 2.76
CA PRO A 337 12.53 -15.39 4.11
C PRO A 337 12.67 -14.34 5.22
N VAL A 338 13.51 -13.32 5.00
CA VAL A 338 13.64 -12.20 5.95
C VAL A 338 12.37 -11.38 6.00
N ALA A 339 11.77 -11.08 4.85
CA ALA A 339 10.47 -10.41 4.76
C ALA A 339 9.34 -11.24 5.40
N ASN A 340 9.38 -12.57 5.25
CA ASN A 340 8.40 -13.49 5.83
C ASN A 340 8.31 -13.40 7.36
N ILE A 341 9.42 -13.13 8.07
CA ILE A 341 9.41 -12.95 9.53
C ILE A 341 8.46 -11.83 9.95
N TYR A 342 8.39 -10.77 9.15
CA TYR A 342 7.50 -9.62 9.41
C TYR A 342 6.09 -9.86 8.87
N ILE A 343 5.96 -10.45 7.69
CA ILE A 343 4.68 -10.72 7.02
C ILE A 343 3.88 -11.77 7.80
N SER A 344 4.51 -12.84 8.26
CA SER A 344 3.83 -13.91 9.02
C SER A 344 3.29 -13.42 10.35
N LYS A 345 4.04 -12.58 11.05
CA LYS A 345 3.58 -11.95 12.29
C LYS A 345 2.42 -10.97 12.07
N GLY A 346 2.38 -10.32 10.89
CA GLY A 346 1.42 -9.26 10.57
C GLY A 346 0.15 -9.74 9.92
N LEU A 347 0.27 -10.60 8.97
CA LEU A 347 -0.84 -11.04 8.14
C LEU A 347 -1.27 -12.48 8.43
N GLY A 348 -0.55 -13.20 9.31
CA GLY A 348 -0.79 -14.61 9.57
C GLY A 348 -0.50 -15.52 8.36
N LEU A 349 0.11 -14.96 7.30
CA LEU A 349 0.44 -15.69 6.06
C LEU A 349 1.92 -16.07 6.06
N SER A 350 2.22 -17.31 5.75
CA SER A 350 3.59 -17.80 5.64
C SER A 350 4.00 -17.88 4.17
N ILE A 351 4.75 -16.87 3.71
CA ILE A 351 5.20 -16.84 2.32
C ILE A 351 6.50 -17.62 2.11
N GLN A 352 6.53 -18.41 1.04
CA GLN A 352 7.74 -19.05 0.56
C GLN A 352 8.20 -18.38 -0.73
N PRO A 353 9.53 -18.28 -0.96
CA PRO A 353 10.04 -17.68 -2.18
C PRO A 353 9.63 -18.49 -3.40
N LEU A 354 8.91 -17.85 -4.32
CA LEU A 354 8.46 -18.47 -5.57
C LEU A 354 9.41 -18.13 -6.72
N PHE A 355 9.97 -19.15 -7.35
CA PHE A 355 10.74 -18.94 -8.58
C PHE A 355 9.79 -18.73 -9.76
N SER A 356 9.82 -17.54 -10.35
CA SER A 356 9.09 -17.20 -11.55
C SER A 356 10.05 -16.79 -12.66
N ILE A 357 10.14 -17.63 -13.69
CA ILE A 357 10.96 -17.33 -14.87
C ILE A 357 10.41 -16.10 -15.60
N PHE A 358 9.09 -15.87 -15.51
CA PHE A 358 8.45 -14.70 -16.09
C PHE A 358 8.91 -13.41 -15.41
N ASN A 359 9.03 -13.40 -14.06
CA ASN A 359 9.56 -12.25 -13.33
C ASN A 359 11.03 -12.00 -13.62
N LEU A 360 11.83 -13.05 -13.71
CA LEU A 360 13.23 -12.93 -14.13
C LEU A 360 13.32 -12.23 -15.49
N PHE A 361 12.50 -12.67 -16.46
CA PHE A 361 12.46 -12.10 -17.80
C PHE A 361 11.93 -10.66 -17.79
N LYS A 362 10.90 -10.36 -16.99
CA LYS A 362 10.35 -9.01 -16.81
C LYS A 362 11.40 -8.05 -16.25
N VAL A 363 12.11 -8.46 -15.19
CA VAL A 363 13.20 -7.67 -14.60
C VAL A 363 14.31 -7.41 -15.59
N PHE A 364 14.69 -8.43 -16.37
CA PHE A 364 15.69 -8.30 -17.43
C PHE A 364 15.26 -7.33 -18.54
N ILE A 365 14.02 -7.43 -19.02
CA ILE A 365 13.50 -6.54 -20.07
C ILE A 365 13.44 -5.10 -19.57
N VAL A 366 12.94 -4.88 -18.37
CA VAL A 366 12.86 -3.53 -17.79
C VAL A 366 14.27 -2.94 -17.64
N GLY A 367 15.21 -3.76 -17.12
CA GLY A 367 16.62 -3.38 -17.04
C GLY A 367 17.24 -3.04 -18.40
N LEU A 368 16.97 -3.84 -19.40
CA LEU A 368 17.43 -3.64 -20.77
C LEU A 368 16.88 -2.35 -21.39
N LEU A 369 15.58 -2.10 -21.24
CA LEU A 369 14.93 -0.89 -21.76
C LEU A 369 15.53 0.36 -21.13
N VAL A 370 15.62 0.42 -19.80
CA VAL A 370 16.21 1.58 -19.10
C VAL A 370 17.68 1.76 -19.51
N LEU A 371 18.45 0.68 -19.52
CA LEU A 371 19.86 0.74 -19.89
C LEU A 371 20.04 1.27 -21.32
N ILE A 372 19.27 0.78 -22.29
CA ILE A 372 19.37 1.24 -23.68
C ILE A 372 18.92 2.69 -23.80
N ILE A 373 17.77 3.08 -23.23
CA ILE A 373 17.23 4.46 -23.27
C ILE A 373 18.32 5.47 -22.85
N PHE A 374 18.95 5.23 -21.71
CA PHE A 374 19.92 6.14 -21.13
C PHE A 374 21.34 6.03 -21.69
N SER A 375 21.71 4.89 -22.31
CA SER A 375 23.03 4.71 -22.92
C SER A 375 23.11 5.22 -24.37
N ILE A 376 22.01 5.31 -25.11
CA ILE A 376 21.98 5.77 -26.50
C ILE A 376 22.68 7.14 -26.68
N PRO A 377 22.28 8.22 -25.98
CA PRO A 377 22.90 9.54 -26.20
C PRO A 377 24.36 9.58 -25.78
N THR A 378 24.73 8.74 -24.83
CA THR A 378 26.09 8.63 -24.30
C THR A 378 27.02 7.88 -25.25
N ILE A 379 26.58 6.72 -25.75
CA ILE A 379 27.37 5.90 -26.69
C ILE A 379 27.50 6.61 -28.03
N ASN A 380 26.48 7.36 -28.44
CA ASN A 380 26.57 8.17 -29.67
C ASN A 380 27.61 9.30 -29.59
N ALA A 381 28.01 9.74 -28.39
CA ALA A 381 29.10 10.69 -28.22
C ALA A 381 30.44 10.18 -28.78
N ILE A 382 30.61 8.86 -28.95
CA ILE A 382 31.79 8.23 -29.60
C ILE A 382 31.99 8.78 -31.00
N ASP A 383 30.92 9.21 -31.69
CA ASP A 383 31.02 9.76 -33.06
C ASP A 383 31.79 11.09 -33.06
N GLN A 384 31.82 11.83 -31.97
CA GLN A 384 32.53 13.10 -31.84
C GLN A 384 34.06 12.91 -31.71
N ILE A 385 34.54 11.70 -31.41
CA ILE A 385 35.97 11.40 -31.27
C ILE A 385 36.58 11.19 -32.63
N LYS A 386 37.46 12.07 -33.04
CA LYS A 386 38.21 11.94 -34.32
C LYS A 386 39.56 11.31 -34.10
N ALA A 387 40.02 10.46 -35.03
CA ALA A 387 41.36 9.88 -35.00
C ALA A 387 42.48 10.97 -35.01
N SER A 388 42.23 12.09 -35.69
CA SER A 388 43.17 13.25 -35.74
C SER A 388 43.42 13.90 -34.39
N ASN A 389 42.57 13.68 -33.40
CA ASN A 389 42.76 14.22 -32.03
C ASN A 389 44.03 13.62 -31.37
N LEU A 390 44.48 12.44 -31.79
CA LEU A 390 45.73 11.83 -31.34
C LEU A 390 46.95 12.70 -31.66
N PHE A 391 46.95 13.32 -32.79
CA PHE A 391 48.13 14.11 -33.27
C PHE A 391 48.12 15.54 -32.74
N ARG A 392 46.97 16.02 -32.22
CA ARG A 392 46.85 17.40 -31.74
C ARG A 392 46.87 17.50 -30.21
N ASN A 393 46.94 16.39 -29.46
CA ASN A 393 46.81 16.30 -28.02
C ASN A 393 45.61 17.11 -27.43
N VAL A 394 44.58 17.36 -28.28
CA VAL A 394 43.41 18.15 -27.88
C VAL A 394 42.24 17.20 -27.63
N PHE A 395 42.10 16.77 -26.38
CA PHE A 395 40.94 16.00 -26.00
C PHE A 395 39.85 16.93 -25.47
N GLN A 396 38.80 17.10 -26.25
CA GLN A 396 37.61 17.83 -25.81
C GLN A 396 36.74 16.93 -24.92
N ASN A 397 36.17 17.50 -23.88
CA ASN A 397 35.13 16.81 -23.09
C ASN A 397 33.92 16.52 -23.98
N LEU A 398 33.57 15.25 -24.07
CA LEU A 398 32.41 14.78 -24.83
C LEU A 398 31.11 15.22 -24.15
N GLN A 399 30.11 15.45 -24.97
CA GLN A 399 28.76 15.73 -24.53
C GLN A 399 27.80 14.66 -25.07
N PHE A 400 26.63 14.57 -24.47
CA PHE A 400 25.56 13.76 -25.00
C PHE A 400 25.27 14.15 -26.45
N TYR A 401 25.21 13.18 -27.33
CA TYR A 401 24.95 13.39 -28.73
C TYR A 401 23.57 12.83 -29.10
N TYR A 402 22.67 13.72 -29.46
CA TYR A 402 21.31 13.40 -29.84
C TYR A 402 21.13 13.51 -31.35
N SER A 403 21.03 12.39 -32.07
CA SER A 403 20.56 12.37 -33.45
C SER A 403 19.02 12.24 -33.48
N LYS A 404 18.36 12.72 -34.54
CA LYS A 404 16.90 12.56 -34.69
C LYS A 404 16.46 11.10 -34.54
N LYS A 405 17.23 10.15 -35.17
CA LYS A 405 16.95 8.71 -35.05
C LYS A 405 17.08 8.19 -33.61
N SER A 406 18.08 8.65 -32.85
CA SER A 406 18.27 8.22 -31.46
C SER A 406 17.18 8.76 -30.53
N ILE A 407 16.68 9.97 -30.73
CA ILE A 407 15.55 10.53 -29.98
C ILE A 407 14.29 9.71 -30.24
N ILE A 408 13.97 9.42 -31.51
CA ILE A 408 12.79 8.62 -31.86
C ILE A 408 12.88 7.21 -31.23
N LEU A 409 14.04 6.57 -31.34
CA LEU A 409 14.27 5.25 -30.73
C LEU A 409 14.09 5.28 -29.20
N SER A 410 14.68 6.28 -28.53
CA SER A 410 14.52 6.44 -27.07
C SER A 410 13.06 6.67 -26.67
N LEU A 411 12.30 7.45 -27.45
CA LEU A 411 10.87 7.67 -27.21
C LEU A 411 10.05 6.39 -27.40
N VAL A 412 10.31 5.62 -28.46
CA VAL A 412 9.63 4.34 -28.69
C VAL A 412 9.89 3.36 -27.53
N LEU A 413 11.17 3.23 -27.11
CA LEU A 413 11.52 2.36 -26.00
C LEU A 413 10.92 2.85 -24.67
N LEU A 414 10.81 4.16 -24.49
CA LEU A 414 10.15 4.75 -23.33
C LEU A 414 8.64 4.45 -23.31
N CYS A 415 7.96 4.58 -24.46
CA CYS A 415 6.55 4.19 -24.60
C CYS A 415 6.35 2.70 -24.30
N LEU A 416 7.26 1.85 -24.78
CA LEU A 416 7.22 0.42 -24.47
C LEU A 416 7.38 0.16 -22.96
N LEU A 417 8.28 0.85 -22.28
CA LEU A 417 8.47 0.76 -20.84
C LEU A 417 7.21 1.18 -20.08
N VAL A 418 6.62 2.31 -20.44
CA VAL A 418 5.36 2.80 -19.84
C VAL A 418 4.25 1.79 -20.07
N MET A 419 4.09 1.27 -21.29
CA MET A 419 3.09 0.25 -21.61
C MET A 419 3.27 -1.03 -20.77
N LEU A 420 4.50 -1.50 -20.60
CA LEU A 420 4.80 -2.71 -19.83
C LEU A 420 4.39 -2.58 -18.36
N PHE A 421 4.57 -1.40 -17.76
CA PHE A 421 4.17 -1.14 -16.38
C PHE A 421 2.67 -0.83 -16.23
N THR A 422 2.05 -0.17 -17.21
CA THR A 422 0.61 0.15 -17.13
C THR A 422 -0.25 -1.09 -17.34
N VAL A 423 0.07 -1.94 -18.33
CA VAL A 423 -0.69 -3.17 -18.62
C VAL A 423 -0.59 -4.19 -17.48
N GLY A 424 0.56 -4.23 -16.79
CA GLY A 424 0.78 -5.17 -15.67
C GLY A 424 0.35 -4.64 -14.29
N SER A 425 -0.23 -3.44 -14.19
CA SER A 425 -0.61 -2.84 -12.91
C SER A 425 -2.07 -3.12 -12.52
N ALA A 426 -2.35 -3.13 -11.22
CA ALA A 426 -3.71 -3.31 -10.69
C ALA A 426 -4.65 -2.19 -11.16
N ASN A 427 -4.14 -0.94 -11.24
CA ASN A 427 -4.86 0.23 -11.72
C ASN A 427 -4.05 0.96 -12.81
N PRO A 428 -4.30 0.69 -14.11
CA PRO A 428 -3.54 1.28 -15.21
C PRO A 428 -3.58 2.81 -15.25
N SER A 429 -4.70 3.42 -14.88
CA SER A 429 -4.87 4.88 -14.84
C SER A 429 -3.92 5.56 -13.84
N TYR A 430 -3.72 4.96 -12.67
CA TYR A 430 -2.79 5.49 -11.65
C TYR A 430 -1.34 5.39 -12.13
N SER A 431 -0.97 4.28 -12.77
CA SER A 431 0.36 4.14 -13.34
C SER A 431 0.64 5.16 -14.43
N LEU A 432 -0.33 5.39 -15.33
CA LEU A 432 -0.18 6.37 -16.41
C LEU A 432 -0.08 7.80 -15.87
N SER A 433 -0.92 8.18 -14.90
CA SER A 433 -0.87 9.49 -14.23
C SER A 433 0.48 9.72 -13.55
N TYR A 434 1.02 8.68 -12.91
CA TYR A 434 2.32 8.73 -12.27
C TYR A 434 3.47 8.97 -13.26
N PHE A 435 3.50 8.25 -14.40
CA PHE A 435 4.48 8.52 -15.46
C PHE A 435 4.32 9.94 -16.02
N GLY A 436 3.09 10.42 -16.21
CA GLY A 436 2.81 11.79 -16.61
C GLY A 436 3.42 12.81 -15.65
N ALA A 437 3.21 12.62 -14.34
CA ALA A 437 3.78 13.46 -13.29
C ALA A 437 5.32 13.39 -13.29
N PHE A 438 5.91 12.19 -13.43
CA PHE A 438 7.36 12.01 -13.49
C PHE A 438 8.00 12.79 -14.66
N PHE A 439 7.44 12.67 -15.87
CA PHE A 439 7.96 13.39 -17.04
C PHE A 439 7.73 14.90 -16.93
N THR A 440 6.60 15.32 -16.38
CA THR A 440 6.35 16.75 -16.11
C THR A 440 7.39 17.29 -15.14
N CYS A 441 7.69 16.57 -14.07
CA CYS A 441 8.74 16.91 -13.11
C CYS A 441 10.12 17.04 -13.80
N LEU A 442 10.47 16.12 -14.68
CA LEU A 442 11.70 16.13 -15.45
C LEU A 442 11.80 17.36 -16.37
N ILE A 443 10.72 17.69 -17.08
CA ILE A 443 10.63 18.87 -17.94
C ILE A 443 10.78 20.16 -17.12
N VAL A 444 10.11 20.26 -15.98
CA VAL A 444 10.17 21.43 -15.09
C VAL A 444 11.59 21.64 -14.58
N PHE A 445 12.30 20.57 -14.14
CA PHE A 445 13.70 20.70 -13.73
C PHE A 445 14.63 21.08 -14.89
N PHE A 446 14.36 20.59 -16.09
CA PHE A 446 15.10 21.02 -17.28
C PHE A 446 14.89 22.54 -17.55
N LEU A 447 13.65 23.01 -17.53
CA LEU A 447 13.32 24.43 -17.70
C LEU A 447 13.93 25.30 -16.59
N LEU A 448 13.84 24.82 -15.33
CA LEU A 448 14.47 25.47 -14.19
C LEU A 448 15.97 25.65 -14.40
N SER A 449 16.65 24.62 -14.89
CA SER A 449 18.08 24.68 -15.17
C SER A 449 18.42 25.77 -16.19
N ARG A 450 17.58 25.95 -17.23
CA ARG A 450 17.75 27.00 -18.24
C ARG A 450 17.50 28.37 -17.66
N THR A 451 16.46 28.55 -16.87
CA THR A 451 16.14 29.83 -16.22
C THR A 451 17.23 30.28 -15.27
N ILE A 452 17.79 29.36 -14.45
CA ILE A 452 18.89 29.66 -13.53
C ILE A 452 20.13 30.11 -14.30
N ILE A 453 20.50 29.41 -15.37
CA ILE A 453 21.64 29.79 -16.20
C ILE A 453 21.45 31.20 -16.80
N LEU A 454 20.23 31.54 -17.25
CA LEU A 454 19.92 32.85 -17.80
C LEU A 454 19.96 33.93 -16.72
N LEU A 455 19.39 33.67 -15.53
CA LEU A 455 19.41 34.64 -14.41
C LEU A 455 20.84 34.92 -13.93
N LEU A 456 21.64 33.88 -13.74
CA LEU A 456 23.03 33.99 -13.28
C LEU A 456 23.92 34.70 -14.31
N LYS A 457 23.64 34.56 -15.61
CA LYS A 457 24.37 35.35 -16.65
C LYS A 457 24.18 36.86 -16.49
N LYS A 458 23.05 37.32 -15.93
CA LYS A 458 22.80 38.77 -15.72
C LYS A 458 23.55 39.32 -14.49
N LEU A 459 23.97 38.46 -13.53
CA LEU A 459 24.60 38.85 -12.26
C LEU A 459 26.13 39.13 -12.38
N LYS A 460 26.64 39.51 -13.53
CA LYS A 460 28.06 39.49 -13.93
C LYS A 460 29.05 40.40 -13.17
N ASN A 461 28.66 41.34 -12.30
CA ASN A 461 29.59 42.45 -12.01
C ASN A 461 29.90 42.84 -10.55
N LYS A 462 29.47 42.15 -9.50
CA LYS A 462 29.71 42.64 -8.12
C LYS A 462 30.06 41.57 -7.08
N SER A 463 30.75 40.49 -7.44
CA SER A 463 30.90 39.37 -6.50
C SER A 463 32.34 39.01 -6.18
N ASN A 464 32.58 38.50 -4.97
CA ASN A 464 33.83 37.89 -4.52
C ASN A 464 34.32 36.82 -5.50
N ILE A 465 35.65 36.63 -5.59
CA ILE A 465 36.29 35.72 -6.55
C ILE A 465 35.67 34.30 -6.53
N PRO A 466 35.44 33.63 -5.39
CA PRO A 466 34.81 32.29 -5.35
C PRO A 466 33.40 32.24 -5.94
N LEU A 467 32.58 33.27 -5.67
CA LEU A 467 31.22 33.38 -6.21
C LEU A 467 31.25 33.62 -7.72
N LYS A 468 32.17 34.44 -8.22
CA LYS A 468 32.38 34.71 -9.66
C LYS A 468 32.76 33.42 -10.41
N VAL A 469 33.65 32.61 -9.82
CA VAL A 469 34.07 31.30 -10.38
C VAL A 469 32.88 30.36 -10.41
N SER A 470 32.11 30.27 -9.31
CA SER A 470 30.91 29.43 -9.23
C SER A 470 29.86 29.76 -10.29
N ILE A 471 29.54 31.06 -10.44
CA ILE A 471 28.58 31.51 -11.45
C ILE A 471 29.10 31.20 -12.87
N LYS A 472 30.39 31.40 -13.13
CA LYS A 472 30.99 31.09 -14.44
C LYS A 472 30.93 29.59 -14.75
N ASN A 473 31.18 28.76 -13.79
CA ASN A 473 31.07 27.29 -13.94
C ASN A 473 29.64 26.84 -14.29
N ILE A 474 28.63 27.40 -13.58
CA ILE A 474 27.19 27.10 -13.84
C ILE A 474 26.79 27.61 -15.26
N THR A 475 27.29 28.77 -15.66
CA THR A 475 26.84 29.47 -16.91
C THR A 475 27.65 29.14 -18.15
N GLN A 476 28.70 28.31 -18.05
CA GLN A 476 29.49 27.87 -19.20
C GLN A 476 28.61 27.26 -20.30
N THR A 477 28.97 27.53 -21.57
CA THR A 477 28.21 27.09 -22.74
C THR A 477 28.08 25.58 -22.85
N LYS A 478 28.99 24.83 -22.23
CA LYS A 478 28.98 23.35 -22.19
C LYS A 478 28.90 22.81 -20.74
N SER A 479 28.15 23.50 -19.87
CA SER A 479 28.01 23.10 -18.47
C SER A 479 27.21 21.84 -18.30
N ILE A 480 27.59 20.99 -17.34
CA ILE A 480 26.86 19.80 -16.92
C ILE A 480 25.68 20.19 -16.00
N THR A 481 25.57 21.47 -15.63
CA THR A 481 24.53 22.00 -14.71
C THR A 481 23.10 21.51 -14.99
N PRO A 482 22.59 21.50 -16.25
CA PRO A 482 21.22 21.03 -16.50
C PRO A 482 21.00 19.59 -16.06
N ILE A 483 21.93 18.70 -16.34
CA ILE A 483 21.84 17.28 -16.01
C ILE A 483 21.95 17.09 -14.49
N THR A 484 22.83 17.86 -13.83
CA THR A 484 22.99 17.82 -12.38
C THR A 484 21.71 18.30 -11.69
N ILE A 485 21.08 19.38 -12.14
CA ILE A 485 19.81 19.89 -11.61
C ILE A 485 18.69 18.88 -11.80
N MET A 486 18.58 18.25 -12.97
CA MET A 486 17.57 17.20 -13.23
C MET A 486 17.77 15.98 -12.33
N SER A 487 18.99 15.46 -12.25
CA SER A 487 19.32 14.30 -11.43
C SER A 487 19.10 14.57 -9.94
N LEU A 488 19.58 15.71 -9.46
CA LEU A 488 19.43 16.13 -8.07
C LEU A 488 17.96 16.42 -7.75
N GLY A 489 17.25 17.08 -8.67
CA GLY A 489 15.83 17.42 -8.52
C GLY A 489 14.95 16.18 -8.40
N LEU A 490 15.09 15.24 -9.31
CA LEU A 490 14.34 13.99 -9.25
C LEU A 490 14.68 13.16 -8.02
N GLY A 491 15.97 13.07 -7.67
CA GLY A 491 16.40 12.34 -6.47
C GLY A 491 15.83 12.94 -5.19
N VAL A 492 15.92 14.26 -5.03
CA VAL A 492 15.36 14.97 -3.85
C VAL A 492 13.83 14.85 -3.83
N THR A 493 13.16 15.02 -4.97
CA THR A 493 11.69 14.88 -5.06
C THR A 493 11.24 13.49 -4.61
N LEU A 494 11.88 12.42 -5.11
CA LEU A 494 11.53 11.07 -4.72
C LEU A 494 11.73 10.85 -3.22
N LEU A 495 12.87 11.28 -2.68
CA LEU A 495 13.16 11.15 -1.24
C LEU A 495 12.12 11.88 -0.38
N LEU A 496 11.76 13.11 -0.76
CA LEU A 496 10.75 13.90 -0.04
C LEU A 496 9.35 13.28 -0.18
N THR A 497 8.98 12.78 -1.36
CA THR A 497 7.68 12.10 -1.58
C THR A 497 7.55 10.90 -0.64
N LEU A 498 8.56 10.04 -0.58
CA LEU A 498 8.53 8.85 0.27
C LEU A 498 8.53 9.20 1.76
N ALA A 499 9.27 10.23 2.13
CA ALA A 499 9.25 10.72 3.50
C ALA A 499 7.85 11.24 3.89
N MET A 500 7.19 12.01 3.00
CA MET A 500 5.82 12.48 3.23
C MET A 500 4.81 11.32 3.29
N VAL A 501 4.93 10.33 2.42
CA VAL A 501 4.12 9.11 2.50
C VAL A 501 4.32 8.43 3.85
N GLY A 502 5.56 8.24 4.29
CA GLY A 502 5.88 7.63 5.58
C GLY A 502 5.36 8.41 6.78
N THR A 503 5.46 9.74 6.77
CA THR A 503 4.94 10.60 7.87
C THR A 503 3.42 10.62 7.91
N ASN A 504 2.74 10.62 6.76
CA ASN A 504 1.29 10.51 6.70
C ASN A 504 0.80 9.15 7.22
N PHE A 505 1.45 8.05 6.83
CA PHE A 505 1.15 6.73 7.42
C PHE A 505 1.33 6.72 8.94
N LYS A 506 2.47 7.22 9.44
CA LYS A 506 2.71 7.30 10.89
C LYS A 506 1.65 8.11 11.62
N ARG A 507 1.20 9.21 11.02
CA ARG A 507 0.22 10.10 11.60
C ARG A 507 -1.18 9.49 11.59
N GLU A 508 -1.56 8.83 10.51
CA GLU A 508 -2.84 8.14 10.40
C GLU A 508 -2.94 6.99 11.42
N ILE A 509 -1.87 6.23 11.57
CA ILE A 509 -1.76 5.21 12.63
C ILE A 509 -1.86 5.86 14.03
N GLY A 510 -1.18 6.99 14.25
CA GLY A 510 -1.21 7.71 15.52
C GLY A 510 -2.53 8.41 15.82
N LYS A 511 -3.29 8.78 14.77
CA LYS A 511 -4.64 9.35 14.88
C LYS A 511 -5.74 8.30 15.00
N SER A 512 -5.40 7.01 14.87
CA SER A 512 -6.36 5.90 14.98
C SER A 512 -7.06 5.83 16.33
N ILE A 513 -6.65 6.67 17.30
CA ILE A 513 -7.36 6.92 18.54
C ILE A 513 -7.72 8.41 18.55
N PRO A 514 -8.88 8.83 18.02
CA PRO A 514 -9.34 10.19 18.21
C PRO A 514 -9.43 10.49 19.72
N GLU A 515 -8.96 11.65 20.14
CA GLU A 515 -9.15 12.10 21.55
C GLU A 515 -10.64 12.10 21.95
N ILE A 516 -11.51 12.11 20.97
CA ILE A 516 -12.97 12.13 21.08
C ILE A 516 -13.58 10.70 21.07
N ALA A 517 -12.79 9.65 20.71
CA ALA A 517 -13.33 8.28 20.65
C ALA A 517 -13.95 7.88 22.00
N PRO A 518 -15.13 7.22 21.97
CA PRO A 518 -15.73 6.69 23.20
C PRO A 518 -14.88 5.56 23.76
N ASP A 519 -14.95 5.34 25.06
CA ASP A 519 -14.27 4.21 25.71
C ASP A 519 -15.00 2.89 25.48
N TYR A 520 -16.35 2.97 25.43
CA TYR A 520 -17.23 1.82 25.28
C TYR A 520 -18.35 2.06 24.28
N PHE A 521 -18.69 1.01 23.54
CA PHE A 521 -19.96 0.86 22.81
C PHE A 521 -20.85 -0.14 23.53
N PHE A 522 -22.13 0.17 23.63
CA PHE A 522 -23.17 -0.69 24.19
C PHE A 522 -24.19 -1.00 23.11
N VAL A 523 -24.36 -2.29 22.81
CA VAL A 523 -25.20 -2.77 21.71
C VAL A 523 -26.29 -3.67 22.25
N GLY A 524 -27.49 -3.59 21.66
CA GLY A 524 -28.60 -4.45 22.02
C GLY A 524 -29.41 -3.96 23.24
N ILE A 525 -29.34 -2.64 23.54
CA ILE A 525 -30.15 -2.06 24.61
C ILE A 525 -31.61 -2.11 24.16
N GLN A 526 -32.42 -2.88 24.87
CA GLN A 526 -33.86 -3.01 24.56
C GLN A 526 -34.62 -1.74 24.95
N GLN A 527 -35.76 -1.52 24.30
CA GLN A 527 -36.56 -0.30 24.50
C GLN A 527 -36.99 -0.11 25.97
N ASN A 528 -37.34 -1.20 26.67
CA ASN A 528 -37.69 -1.20 28.06
C ASN A 528 -36.50 -1.09 29.05
N GLU A 529 -35.28 -1.29 28.56
CA GLU A 529 -34.05 -1.23 29.38
C GLU A 529 -33.33 0.11 29.28
N LYS A 530 -33.68 0.94 28.32
CA LYS A 530 -32.99 2.20 28.00
C LYS A 530 -32.83 3.10 29.26
N ASP A 531 -33.91 3.34 29.97
CA ASP A 531 -33.89 4.29 31.10
C ASP A 531 -33.06 3.71 32.28
N THR A 532 -33.19 2.42 32.55
CA THR A 532 -32.36 1.71 33.54
C THR A 532 -30.88 1.76 33.17
N PHE A 533 -30.54 1.56 31.91
CA PHE A 533 -29.18 1.68 31.39
C PHE A 533 -28.61 3.07 31.60
N VAL A 534 -29.34 4.11 31.19
CA VAL A 534 -28.91 5.51 31.30
C VAL A 534 -28.67 5.88 32.77
N GLN A 535 -29.65 5.56 33.66
CA GLN A 535 -29.51 5.84 35.10
C GLN A 535 -28.29 5.12 35.68
N LYS A 536 -28.03 3.92 35.28
CA LYS A 536 -26.92 3.12 35.79
C LYS A 536 -25.56 3.71 35.36
N ILE A 537 -25.41 4.10 34.10
CA ILE A 537 -24.19 4.77 33.61
C ILE A 537 -23.96 6.09 34.34
N LEU A 538 -24.99 6.93 34.47
CA LEU A 538 -24.92 8.20 35.17
C LEU A 538 -24.65 8.06 36.67
N SER A 539 -25.05 6.93 37.29
CA SER A 539 -24.75 6.63 38.69
C SER A 539 -23.26 6.32 38.94
N MET A 540 -22.56 5.80 37.91
CA MET A 540 -21.12 5.52 37.98
C MET A 540 -20.29 6.79 37.80
N GLU A 541 -20.67 7.65 36.89
CA GLU A 541 -20.06 8.96 36.68
C GLU A 541 -21.10 9.96 36.12
N LYS A 542 -21.32 11.07 36.86
CA LYS A 542 -22.34 12.08 36.47
C LYS A 542 -21.99 12.83 35.18
N ASP A 543 -20.70 13.08 34.98
CA ASP A 543 -20.18 13.89 33.85
C ASP A 543 -19.68 13.03 32.69
N VAL A 544 -20.18 11.80 32.57
CA VAL A 544 -19.87 10.91 31.44
C VAL A 544 -20.47 11.48 30.17
N ASN A 545 -19.67 11.50 29.08
CA ASN A 545 -20.22 11.82 27.76
C ASN A 545 -20.92 10.58 27.21
N LEU A 546 -22.24 10.52 27.39
CA LEU A 546 -23.10 9.42 27.00
C LEU A 546 -23.98 9.83 25.82
N GLU A 547 -23.84 9.13 24.72
CA GLU A 547 -24.73 9.25 23.57
C GLU A 547 -25.56 7.97 23.42
N VAL A 548 -26.89 8.10 23.27
CA VAL A 548 -27.82 6.98 23.10
C VAL A 548 -28.67 7.22 21.86
N VAL A 549 -28.54 6.37 20.86
CA VAL A 549 -29.23 6.50 19.57
C VAL A 549 -30.12 5.29 19.29
N PRO A 550 -31.31 5.49 18.74
CA PRO A 550 -32.17 4.40 18.33
C PRO A 550 -31.64 3.72 17.07
N ILE A 551 -31.89 2.43 16.93
CA ILE A 551 -31.49 1.64 15.78
C ILE A 551 -32.68 0.89 15.21
N ILE A 552 -32.88 1.03 13.91
CA ILE A 552 -33.81 0.24 13.10
C ILE A 552 -32.99 -0.60 12.12
N THR A 553 -33.25 -1.88 12.09
CA THR A 553 -32.67 -2.76 11.07
C THR A 553 -33.53 -2.72 9.81
N SER A 554 -32.95 -2.30 8.69
CA SER A 554 -33.64 -2.17 7.40
C SER A 554 -32.79 -2.69 6.23
N GLY A 555 -33.46 -3.32 5.26
CA GLY A 555 -32.81 -3.75 4.01
C GLY A 555 -33.45 -3.03 2.81
N VAL A 556 -32.66 -2.65 1.81
CA VAL A 556 -33.17 -2.03 0.60
C VAL A 556 -33.68 -3.12 -0.34
N SER A 557 -35.00 -3.22 -0.50
CA SER A 557 -35.66 -4.19 -1.41
C SER A 557 -35.72 -3.69 -2.84
N LYS A 558 -36.10 -2.40 -3.04
CA LYS A 558 -36.24 -1.79 -4.37
C LYS A 558 -35.79 -0.33 -4.33
N ILE A 559 -35.35 0.18 -5.47
CA ILE A 559 -35.08 1.60 -5.70
C ILE A 559 -35.94 2.02 -6.92
N ASN A 560 -36.85 2.94 -6.75
CA ASN A 560 -37.80 3.33 -7.79
C ASN A 560 -38.54 2.13 -8.44
N GLY A 561 -38.90 1.15 -7.61
CA GLY A 561 -39.58 -0.09 -8.04
C GLY A 561 -38.68 -1.12 -8.74
N LYS A 562 -37.38 -0.87 -8.90
CA LYS A 562 -36.40 -1.77 -9.56
C LYS A 562 -35.50 -2.47 -8.55
N ASP A 563 -34.94 -3.62 -8.95
CA ASP A 563 -33.91 -4.29 -8.14
C ASP A 563 -32.69 -3.39 -7.89
N PRO A 564 -32.28 -3.15 -6.64
CA PRO A 564 -31.14 -2.31 -6.31
C PRO A 564 -29.82 -2.75 -6.98
N LYS A 565 -29.67 -4.04 -7.28
CA LYS A 565 -28.50 -4.60 -7.96
C LYS A 565 -28.31 -4.06 -9.39
N THR A 566 -29.37 -3.50 -10.00
CA THR A 566 -29.30 -2.90 -11.34
C THR A 566 -28.63 -1.52 -11.34
N PHE A 567 -28.56 -0.86 -10.20
CA PHE A 567 -28.00 0.49 -10.05
C PHE A 567 -26.50 0.49 -9.81
N ILE A 568 -25.95 -0.60 -9.26
CA ILE A 568 -24.56 -0.64 -8.81
C ILE A 568 -23.94 -2.02 -9.05
N LYS A 569 -22.66 -2.03 -9.44
CA LYS A 569 -21.92 -3.28 -9.61
C LYS A 569 -21.39 -3.80 -8.26
N PRO A 570 -21.27 -5.13 -8.07
CA PRO A 570 -20.72 -5.73 -6.84
C PRO A 570 -19.29 -5.28 -6.50
N SER A 571 -18.54 -4.79 -7.49
CA SER A 571 -17.17 -4.26 -7.30
C SER A 571 -17.13 -2.84 -6.76
N ASN A 572 -18.25 -2.12 -6.67
CA ASN A 572 -18.29 -0.75 -6.14
C ASN A 572 -18.25 -0.76 -4.62
N ASP A 573 -17.57 0.22 -4.04
CA ASP A 573 -17.40 0.37 -2.59
C ASP A 573 -18.73 0.54 -1.84
N SER A 574 -19.73 1.19 -2.44
CA SER A 574 -21.06 1.42 -1.83
C SER A 574 -22.03 0.23 -1.95
N TYR A 575 -21.62 -0.87 -2.62
CA TYR A 575 -22.46 -2.06 -2.77
C TYR A 575 -22.88 -2.68 -1.42
N TRP A 576 -22.11 -2.42 -0.35
CA TRP A 576 -22.42 -2.89 1.00
C TRP A 576 -23.80 -2.46 1.51
N VAL A 577 -24.34 -1.33 1.03
CA VAL A 577 -25.64 -0.79 1.48
C VAL A 577 -26.80 -1.73 1.13
N ILE A 578 -26.74 -2.39 -0.03
CA ILE A 578 -27.77 -3.28 -0.52
C ILE A 578 -27.45 -4.77 -0.31
N ARG A 579 -26.23 -5.07 0.12
CA ARG A 579 -25.75 -6.44 0.28
C ARG A 579 -26.48 -7.21 1.40
N SER A 580 -26.89 -6.53 2.44
CA SER A 580 -27.60 -7.10 3.59
C SER A 580 -28.39 -6.02 4.32
N GLU A 581 -29.23 -6.43 5.27
CA GLU A 581 -29.87 -5.48 6.18
C GLU A 581 -28.86 -4.59 6.88
N ARG A 582 -29.19 -3.32 7.06
CA ARG A 582 -28.36 -2.29 7.66
C ARG A 582 -29.04 -1.67 8.86
N ARG A 583 -28.20 -1.18 9.76
CA ARG A 583 -28.65 -0.32 10.83
C ARG A 583 -28.90 1.06 10.28
N SER A 584 -30.09 1.57 10.50
CA SER A 584 -30.53 2.94 10.25
C SER A 584 -30.96 3.55 11.59
N SER A 585 -31.07 4.85 11.66
CA SER A 585 -31.50 5.56 12.86
C SER A 585 -32.46 6.67 12.51
N TRP A 586 -32.88 7.43 13.50
CA TRP A 586 -33.56 8.70 13.28
C TRP A 586 -32.99 9.78 14.18
N SER A 587 -33.13 11.03 13.75
CA SER A 587 -32.71 12.18 14.53
C SER A 587 -33.67 13.34 14.30
N ASP A 588 -33.99 14.06 15.40
CA ASP A 588 -34.84 15.26 15.31
C ASP A 588 -34.05 16.42 14.67
N ILE A 589 -32.74 16.48 14.88
CA ILE A 589 -31.84 17.51 14.33
C ILE A 589 -30.79 16.91 13.41
N ALA A 590 -30.31 17.70 12.47
CA ALA A 590 -29.20 17.29 11.61
C ALA A 590 -27.93 17.07 12.43
N PRO A 591 -27.23 15.92 12.27
CA PRO A 591 -26.00 15.67 12.99
C PRO A 591 -24.93 16.72 12.62
N LYS A 592 -24.26 17.29 13.62
CA LYS A 592 -23.26 18.35 13.40
C LYS A 592 -22.05 17.87 12.59
N ASP A 593 -21.66 16.62 12.80
CA ASP A 593 -20.49 16.02 12.16
C ASP A 593 -20.78 15.44 10.77
N ASN A 594 -22.04 15.41 10.35
CA ASN A 594 -22.48 14.93 9.03
C ASN A 594 -23.31 16.00 8.33
N PRO A 595 -22.68 17.06 7.77
CA PRO A 595 -23.40 18.20 7.20
C PRO A 595 -24.23 17.78 5.97
N ILE A 596 -25.38 18.45 5.80
CA ILE A 596 -26.20 18.32 4.59
C ILE A 596 -25.47 18.99 3.44
N ILE A 597 -25.30 18.26 2.32
CA ILE A 597 -24.69 18.77 1.09
C ILE A 597 -25.74 19.25 0.12
N GLU A 598 -26.87 18.55 0.06
CA GLU A 598 -27.95 18.83 -0.90
C GLU A 598 -29.30 18.48 -0.27
N GLY A 599 -30.32 19.31 -0.56
CA GLY A 599 -31.67 19.17 0.00
C GLY A 599 -31.84 19.81 1.37
N ASP A 600 -33.05 19.68 1.92
CA ASP A 600 -33.41 20.22 3.23
C ASP A 600 -33.60 19.11 4.26
N TRP A 601 -33.57 19.46 5.58
CA TRP A 601 -33.90 18.52 6.63
C TRP A 601 -35.37 18.10 6.55
N TRP A 602 -35.92 17.42 7.53
CA TRP A 602 -37.27 16.81 7.48
C TRP A 602 -38.42 17.78 7.08
N ASP A 603 -39.26 17.36 6.12
CA ASP A 603 -40.49 18.08 5.82
C ASP A 603 -41.57 17.72 6.86
N LEU A 604 -41.77 18.61 7.81
CA LEU A 604 -42.71 18.42 8.91
C LEU A 604 -44.19 18.43 8.46
N LYS A 605 -44.47 18.86 7.22
CA LYS A 605 -45.84 18.84 6.66
C LYS A 605 -46.27 17.44 6.20
N ARG A 606 -45.34 16.51 6.08
CA ARG A 606 -45.58 15.11 5.67
C ARG A 606 -45.18 14.10 6.75
N PRO A 607 -45.75 14.14 7.98
CA PRO A 607 -45.31 13.34 9.11
C PRO A 607 -45.56 11.83 8.95
N ASN A 608 -46.56 11.46 8.12
CA ASN A 608 -46.94 10.06 7.89
C ASN A 608 -46.21 9.40 6.71
N GLN A 609 -45.29 10.10 6.08
CA GLN A 609 -44.44 9.58 5.01
C GLN A 609 -43.03 9.34 5.55
N LEU A 610 -42.46 8.18 5.25
CA LEU A 610 -41.08 7.91 5.59
C LEU A 610 -40.16 8.76 4.70
N GLN A 611 -39.35 9.60 5.31
CA GLN A 611 -38.36 10.45 4.67
C GLN A 611 -36.97 9.91 5.00
N ILE A 612 -36.08 9.90 4.02
CA ILE A 612 -34.74 9.35 4.13
C ILE A 612 -33.70 10.43 3.88
N SER A 613 -32.77 10.60 4.82
CA SER A 613 -31.53 11.33 4.63
C SER A 613 -30.43 10.32 4.32
N LEU A 614 -29.82 10.41 3.13
CA LEU A 614 -28.89 9.41 2.60
C LEU A 614 -27.45 9.93 2.60
N ASP A 615 -26.49 9.03 2.73
CA ASP A 615 -25.05 9.31 2.53
C ASP A 615 -24.81 9.75 1.07
N ALA A 616 -24.15 10.89 0.89
CA ALA A 616 -23.85 11.47 -0.41
C ALA A 616 -22.93 10.61 -1.29
N LYS A 617 -22.01 9.83 -0.69
CA LYS A 617 -21.20 8.88 -1.46
C LYS A 617 -22.07 7.76 -2.00
N VAL A 618 -22.95 7.23 -1.17
CA VAL A 618 -23.93 6.21 -1.57
C VAL A 618 -24.83 6.75 -2.68
N ALA A 619 -25.38 7.95 -2.52
CA ALA A 619 -26.23 8.58 -3.53
C ALA A 619 -25.53 8.70 -4.89
N ARG A 620 -24.29 9.18 -4.91
CA ARG A 620 -23.47 9.29 -6.15
C ARG A 620 -23.20 7.95 -6.81
N ASP A 621 -22.81 6.95 -6.03
CA ASP A 621 -22.41 5.64 -6.55
C ASP A 621 -23.61 4.88 -7.15
N PHE A 622 -24.80 5.07 -6.60
CA PHE A 622 -26.06 4.52 -7.09
C PHE A 622 -26.76 5.40 -8.13
N GLY A 623 -26.32 6.64 -8.34
CA GLY A 623 -26.97 7.61 -9.20
C GLY A 623 -28.34 8.09 -8.69
N ILE A 624 -28.53 8.14 -7.37
CA ILE A 624 -29.76 8.53 -6.69
C ILE A 624 -29.94 10.05 -6.71
N LYS A 625 -31.18 10.49 -6.86
CA LYS A 625 -31.58 11.89 -6.81
C LYS A 625 -32.55 12.14 -5.65
N ILE A 626 -32.63 13.40 -5.22
CA ILE A 626 -33.66 13.82 -4.27
C ILE A 626 -35.05 13.56 -4.90
N GLY A 627 -35.96 12.96 -4.14
CA GLY A 627 -37.28 12.51 -4.58
C GLY A 627 -37.34 11.04 -4.99
N ASP A 628 -36.20 10.33 -5.12
CA ASP A 628 -36.19 8.90 -5.40
C ASP A 628 -36.77 8.10 -4.23
N ILE A 629 -37.43 6.99 -4.54
CA ILE A 629 -38.12 6.16 -3.56
C ILE A 629 -37.33 4.88 -3.28
N PHE A 630 -36.99 4.66 -2.02
CA PHE A 630 -36.43 3.41 -1.51
C PHE A 630 -37.52 2.58 -0.87
N THR A 631 -37.78 1.40 -1.40
CA THR A 631 -38.61 0.40 -0.71
C THR A 631 -37.71 -0.36 0.26
N LEU A 632 -37.96 -0.13 1.54
CA LEU A 632 -37.17 -0.75 2.63
C LEU A 632 -37.93 -1.95 3.21
N ASN A 633 -37.25 -3.07 3.37
CA ASN A 633 -37.74 -4.17 4.18
C ASN A 633 -37.34 -3.93 5.65
N ILE A 634 -38.33 -3.73 6.51
CA ILE A 634 -38.14 -3.54 7.94
C ILE A 634 -38.93 -4.63 8.67
N TYR A 635 -38.23 -5.56 9.27
CA TYR A 635 -38.82 -6.74 9.96
C TYR A 635 -39.84 -7.52 9.11
N GLY A 636 -39.56 -7.67 7.81
CA GLY A 636 -40.43 -8.39 6.86
C GLY A 636 -41.53 -7.56 6.21
N LYS A 637 -41.73 -6.29 6.59
CA LYS A 637 -42.69 -5.39 5.99
C LYS A 637 -41.97 -4.42 5.02
N GLU A 638 -42.49 -4.32 3.78
CA GLU A 638 -42.00 -3.34 2.82
C GLU A 638 -42.62 -1.96 3.10
N ILE A 639 -41.77 -0.94 3.20
CA ILE A 639 -42.15 0.45 3.46
C ILE A 639 -41.41 1.33 2.45
N ASP A 640 -42.15 2.20 1.77
CA ASP A 640 -41.58 3.16 0.84
C ASP A 640 -41.17 4.43 1.58
N GLY A 641 -39.92 4.87 1.32
CA GLY A 641 -39.32 6.09 1.87
C GLY A 641 -38.75 6.96 0.76
N GLU A 642 -39.05 8.25 0.82
CA GLU A 642 -38.53 9.24 -0.12
C GLU A 642 -37.20 9.81 0.34
N VAL A 643 -36.19 9.84 -0.55
CA VAL A 643 -34.91 10.48 -0.28
C VAL A 643 -35.06 12.01 -0.42
N ILE A 644 -34.85 12.73 0.69
CA ILE A 644 -35.07 14.18 0.71
C ILE A 644 -33.79 15.01 0.81
N ASN A 645 -32.70 14.44 1.25
CA ASN A 645 -31.40 15.12 1.33
C ASN A 645 -30.22 14.14 1.29
N PHE A 646 -29.04 14.70 1.02
CA PHE A 646 -27.76 14.00 1.09
C PHE A 646 -26.84 14.60 2.16
N ARG A 647 -26.18 13.74 2.95
CA ARG A 647 -25.22 14.11 4.00
C ARG A 647 -23.83 13.64 3.66
N ASP A 648 -22.81 14.39 4.07
CA ASP A 648 -21.42 13.91 4.07
C ASP A 648 -21.16 13.12 5.35
N VAL A 649 -21.02 11.79 5.21
CA VAL A 649 -20.87 10.88 6.35
C VAL A 649 -19.43 10.39 6.45
N ASP A 650 -18.73 10.74 7.54
CA ASP A 650 -17.39 10.21 7.83
C ASP A 650 -17.48 9.00 8.77
N TYR A 651 -17.17 7.82 8.26
CA TYR A 651 -17.18 6.58 9.04
C TYR A 651 -15.85 6.32 9.78
N ARG A 652 -14.88 7.23 9.71
CA ARG A 652 -13.51 7.03 10.22
C ARG A 652 -13.30 7.58 11.64
N ASP A 653 -14.20 8.39 12.12
CA ASP A 653 -14.09 9.09 13.40
C ASP A 653 -14.52 8.25 14.62
N LEU A 654 -14.95 7.00 14.39
CA LEU A 654 -15.49 6.08 15.41
C LEU A 654 -16.73 6.62 16.14
N SER A 655 -17.41 7.63 15.61
CA SER A 655 -18.72 8.07 16.07
C SER A 655 -19.83 7.14 15.56
N ILE A 656 -21.04 7.30 16.10
CA ILE A 656 -22.19 6.52 15.64
C ILE A 656 -22.71 7.14 14.34
N ASN A 657 -22.41 6.48 13.22
CA ASN A 657 -22.80 6.95 11.89
C ASN A 657 -23.67 5.94 11.14
N PHE A 658 -24.60 6.46 10.34
CA PHE A 658 -25.57 5.67 9.58
C PHE A 658 -25.64 6.16 8.12
N ALA A 659 -25.68 5.22 7.18
CA ALA A 659 -25.88 5.57 5.76
C ALA A 659 -27.27 6.19 5.51
N MET A 660 -28.27 5.73 6.26
CA MET A 660 -29.64 6.22 6.17
C MET A 660 -30.11 6.70 7.53
N LEU A 661 -30.66 7.91 7.58
CA LEU A 661 -31.43 8.40 8.71
C LEU A 661 -32.89 8.60 8.28
N PHE A 662 -33.80 8.41 9.21
CA PHE A 662 -35.23 8.51 9.00
C PHE A 662 -35.81 9.71 9.76
N ASN A 663 -36.95 10.22 9.29
CA ASN A 663 -37.69 11.25 10.03
C ASN A 663 -38.30 10.67 11.31
N PRO A 664 -38.17 11.35 12.46
CA PRO A 664 -38.57 10.81 13.76
C PRO A 664 -40.08 10.61 13.87
N GLN A 665 -40.90 11.45 13.18
CA GLN A 665 -42.36 11.39 13.23
C GLN A 665 -42.88 10.04 12.75
N TYR A 666 -42.24 9.44 11.76
CA TYR A 666 -42.58 8.10 11.26
C TYR A 666 -41.85 7.00 12.02
N ALA A 667 -40.53 7.19 12.20
CA ALA A 667 -39.64 6.13 12.62
C ALA A 667 -39.82 5.71 14.11
N LYS A 668 -40.26 6.60 14.98
CA LYS A 668 -40.52 6.31 16.41
C LYS A 668 -41.58 5.20 16.60
N ASN A 669 -42.44 4.98 15.63
CA ASN A 669 -43.47 3.94 15.68
C ASN A 669 -42.99 2.57 15.21
N ILE A 670 -41.77 2.47 14.69
CA ILE A 670 -41.16 1.22 14.24
C ILE A 670 -40.48 0.55 15.46
N PRO A 671 -40.60 -0.77 15.63
CA PRO A 671 -39.82 -1.49 16.64
C PRO A 671 -38.34 -1.21 16.49
N HIS A 672 -37.66 -0.90 17.60
CA HIS A 672 -36.26 -0.51 17.58
C HIS A 672 -35.55 -0.90 18.88
N GLU A 673 -34.23 -0.94 18.82
CA GLU A 673 -33.32 -1.07 19.96
C GLU A 673 -32.45 0.18 20.06
N TYR A 674 -31.64 0.28 21.10
CA TYR A 674 -30.71 1.39 21.23
C TYR A 674 -29.24 0.93 21.16
N LEU A 675 -28.42 1.79 20.59
CA LEU A 675 -26.96 1.75 20.64
C LEU A 675 -26.53 2.93 21.50
N ALA A 676 -25.54 2.73 22.34
CA ALA A 676 -24.97 3.83 23.08
C ALA A 676 -23.45 3.84 23.01
N THR A 677 -22.88 5.01 23.17
CA THR A 677 -21.44 5.21 23.43
C THR A 677 -21.25 5.94 24.73
N ALA A 678 -20.21 5.58 25.49
CA ALA A 678 -19.83 6.33 26.66
C ALA A 678 -18.34 6.62 26.66
N LYS A 679 -18.00 7.85 27.06
CA LYS A 679 -16.64 8.28 27.33
C LYS A 679 -16.57 8.73 28.79
N PHE A 680 -15.79 8.01 29.59
CA PHE A 680 -15.60 8.28 31.02
C PHE A 680 -14.38 9.20 31.21
N ASN A 681 -14.44 10.06 32.21
CA ASN A 681 -13.26 10.81 32.63
C ASN A 681 -12.27 9.91 33.38
N ASP A 682 -12.80 8.88 34.10
CA ASP A 682 -12.02 7.81 34.71
C ASP A 682 -12.61 6.44 34.34
N VAL A 683 -12.00 5.77 33.40
CA VAL A 683 -12.42 4.46 32.88
C VAL A 683 -12.49 3.39 33.98
N ASN A 684 -11.72 3.53 35.08
CA ASN A 684 -11.70 2.57 36.17
C ASN A 684 -12.98 2.57 37.00
N LYS A 685 -13.80 3.62 36.90
CA LYS A 685 -15.11 3.68 37.58
C LYS A 685 -16.16 2.79 36.94
N PHE A 686 -15.98 2.41 35.68
CA PHE A 686 -16.90 1.56 34.97
C PHE A 686 -16.66 0.09 35.29
N ASN A 687 -17.69 -0.55 35.85
CA ASN A 687 -17.66 -1.97 36.14
C ASN A 687 -18.53 -2.74 35.10
N GLU A 688 -17.87 -3.36 34.15
CA GLU A 688 -18.48 -4.09 33.04
C GLU A 688 -19.40 -5.21 33.55
N ILE A 689 -19.02 -5.93 34.58
CA ILE A 689 -19.74 -7.09 35.09
C ILE A 689 -21.03 -6.70 35.81
N ASN A 690 -20.96 -5.68 36.62
CA ASN A 690 -22.18 -5.13 37.24
C ASN A 690 -23.20 -4.67 36.18
N MET A 691 -22.72 -4.23 35.02
CA MET A 691 -23.60 -3.88 33.93
C MET A 691 -24.21 -5.11 33.28
N ILE A 692 -23.41 -6.13 32.97
CA ILE A 692 -23.83 -7.38 32.33
C ILE A 692 -24.79 -8.16 33.24
N ASP A 693 -24.48 -8.25 34.52
CA ASP A 693 -25.34 -8.98 35.48
C ASP A 693 -26.73 -8.36 35.62
N SER A 694 -26.82 -7.04 35.45
CA SER A 694 -28.11 -6.35 35.60
C SER A 694 -28.87 -6.18 34.30
N LEU A 695 -28.16 -6.17 33.16
CA LEU A 695 -28.69 -5.97 31.81
C LEU A 695 -28.00 -6.96 30.86
N PRO A 696 -28.33 -8.24 30.97
CA PRO A 696 -27.62 -9.31 30.21
C PRO A 696 -27.85 -9.25 28.69
N SER A 697 -28.86 -8.49 28.24
CA SER A 697 -29.15 -8.21 26.84
C SER A 697 -28.07 -7.36 26.17
N ILE A 698 -27.33 -6.55 26.95
CA ILE A 698 -26.40 -5.55 26.44
C ILE A 698 -25.03 -6.17 26.19
N SER A 699 -24.52 -5.98 25.00
CA SER A 699 -23.14 -6.30 24.66
C SER A 699 -22.26 -5.07 24.81
N ILE A 700 -21.16 -5.19 25.55
CA ILE A 700 -20.20 -4.12 25.84
C ILE A 700 -18.96 -4.32 25.00
N ILE A 701 -18.61 -3.33 24.18
CA ILE A 701 -17.42 -3.35 23.32
C ILE A 701 -16.45 -2.29 23.83
N LYS A 702 -15.32 -2.73 24.37
CA LYS A 702 -14.24 -1.82 24.79
C LYS A 702 -13.39 -1.43 23.59
N ILE A 703 -13.39 -0.14 23.25
CA ILE A 703 -12.72 0.37 22.05
C ILE A 703 -11.22 0.24 22.15
N ALA A 704 -10.61 0.44 23.30
CA ALA A 704 -9.16 0.33 23.49
C ALA A 704 -8.61 -1.04 23.05
N ASP A 705 -9.33 -2.14 23.32
CA ASP A 705 -8.90 -3.50 22.95
C ASP A 705 -8.94 -3.70 21.43
N TYR A 706 -9.95 -3.11 20.78
CA TYR A 706 -10.07 -3.15 19.32
C TYR A 706 -8.97 -2.30 18.63
N LEU A 707 -8.74 -1.09 19.15
CA LEU A 707 -7.73 -0.17 18.62
C LEU A 707 -6.32 -0.71 18.78
N THR A 708 -5.98 -1.37 19.88
CA THR A 708 -4.65 -1.98 20.06
C THR A 708 -4.36 -3.03 19.00
N LYS A 709 -5.34 -3.85 18.60
CA LYS A 709 -5.22 -4.86 17.55
C LYS A 709 -5.04 -4.21 16.17
N VAL A 710 -5.87 -3.22 15.84
CA VAL A 710 -5.76 -2.47 14.58
C VAL A 710 -4.42 -1.75 14.48
N THR A 711 -3.98 -1.11 15.57
CA THR A 711 -2.70 -0.40 15.62
C THR A 711 -1.51 -1.35 15.46
N ALA A 712 -1.59 -2.58 16.00
CA ALA A 712 -0.54 -3.58 15.82
C ALA A 712 -0.38 -3.96 14.34
N ILE A 713 -1.47 -4.16 13.61
CA ILE A 713 -1.46 -4.45 12.16
C ILE A 713 -0.90 -3.26 11.37
N LEU A 714 -1.38 -2.05 11.66
CA LEU A 714 -0.92 -0.83 11.01
C LEU A 714 0.57 -0.58 11.25
N ASN A 715 1.07 -0.86 12.48
CA ASN A 715 2.49 -0.76 12.79
C ASN A 715 3.35 -1.71 11.95
N GLN A 716 2.88 -2.91 11.64
CA GLN A 716 3.62 -3.85 10.79
C GLN A 716 3.69 -3.37 9.35
N VAL A 717 2.56 -2.86 8.83
CA VAL A 717 2.51 -2.19 7.53
C VAL A 717 3.48 -1.00 7.51
N PHE A 718 3.52 -0.21 8.58
CA PHE A 718 4.43 0.91 8.73
C PHE A 718 5.90 0.49 8.73
N VAL A 719 6.26 -0.63 9.38
CA VAL A 719 7.62 -1.18 9.33
C VAL A 719 8.02 -1.54 7.90
N ALA A 720 7.13 -2.17 7.13
CA ALA A 720 7.38 -2.48 5.72
C ALA A 720 7.61 -1.20 4.89
N VAL A 721 6.75 -0.19 5.02
CA VAL A 721 6.91 1.12 4.36
C VAL A 721 8.22 1.79 4.77
N LYS A 722 8.59 1.74 6.06
CA LYS A 722 9.84 2.31 6.58
C LYS A 722 11.09 1.63 5.99
N LEU A 723 11.09 0.31 5.88
CA LEU A 723 12.20 -0.45 5.28
C LEU A 723 12.36 -0.08 3.80
N ILE A 724 11.27 -0.01 3.04
CA ILE A 724 11.30 0.35 1.63
C ILE A 724 11.73 1.81 1.44
N SER A 725 11.24 2.72 2.28
CA SER A 725 11.68 4.11 2.28
C SER A 725 13.18 4.23 2.58
N ALA A 726 13.71 3.46 3.54
CA ALA A 726 15.14 3.44 3.84
C ALA A 726 15.98 2.95 2.65
N ILE A 727 15.55 1.88 1.99
CA ILE A 727 16.22 1.36 0.79
C ILE A 727 16.20 2.41 -0.33
N THR A 728 15.08 3.07 -0.54
CA THR A 728 14.94 4.09 -1.58
C THR A 728 15.75 5.35 -1.28
N ILE A 729 15.88 5.71 0.01
CA ILE A 729 16.79 6.78 0.45
C ILE A 729 18.24 6.44 0.07
N ILE A 730 18.66 5.20 0.32
CA ILE A 730 20.02 4.72 -0.06
C ILE A 730 20.22 4.86 -1.57
N ILE A 731 19.22 4.48 -2.39
CA ILE A 731 19.30 4.64 -3.86
C ILE A 731 19.41 6.10 -4.24
N GLY A 732 18.57 6.94 -3.71
CA GLY A 732 18.59 8.38 -3.97
C GLY A 732 19.94 8.99 -3.64
N LEU A 733 20.54 8.62 -2.50
CA LEU A 733 21.87 9.05 -2.11
C LEU A 733 22.96 8.51 -3.05
N ILE A 734 22.87 7.27 -3.52
CA ILE A 734 23.82 6.69 -4.48
C ILE A 734 23.74 7.43 -5.81
N VAL A 735 22.54 7.75 -6.29
CA VAL A 735 22.35 8.49 -7.54
C VAL A 735 22.90 9.91 -7.43
N ILE A 736 22.61 10.61 -6.34
CA ILE A 736 23.17 11.94 -6.05
C ILE A 736 24.70 11.87 -5.98
N SER A 737 25.24 10.85 -5.26
CA SER A 737 26.67 10.63 -5.14
C SER A 737 27.33 10.37 -6.51
N SER A 738 26.69 9.59 -7.38
CA SER A 738 27.20 9.33 -8.73
C SER A 738 27.24 10.61 -9.58
N ALA A 739 26.20 11.44 -9.50
CA ALA A 739 26.17 12.73 -10.20
C ALA A 739 27.29 13.67 -9.71
N ILE A 740 27.52 13.73 -8.40
CA ILE A 740 28.60 14.52 -7.78
C ILE A 740 29.99 14.00 -8.19
N MET A 741 30.20 12.67 -8.21
CA MET A 741 31.46 12.07 -8.61
C MET A 741 31.78 12.38 -10.08
N VAL A 742 30.81 12.32 -10.98
CA VAL A 742 30.98 12.67 -12.39
C VAL A 742 31.37 14.14 -12.51
N GLN A 743 30.69 15.03 -11.79
CA GLN A 743 31.00 16.46 -11.76
C GLN A 743 32.42 16.72 -11.23
N GLY A 744 32.81 16.02 -10.16
CA GLY A 744 34.17 16.13 -9.57
C GLY A 744 35.27 15.76 -10.57
N LYS A 745 35.10 14.70 -11.35
CA LYS A 745 36.07 14.27 -12.37
C LYS A 745 36.18 15.26 -13.53
N VAL A 746 35.04 15.80 -14.00
CA VAL A 746 35.06 16.81 -15.08
C VAL A 746 35.76 18.09 -14.59
N LYS A 747 35.66 18.42 -13.31
CA LYS A 747 36.31 19.58 -12.69
C LYS A 747 37.77 19.36 -12.33
N GLU A 748 38.28 18.15 -12.37
CA GLU A 748 39.66 17.83 -11.99
C GLU A 748 40.66 18.67 -12.77
N PHE A 749 40.51 18.79 -14.08
CA PHE A 749 41.35 19.65 -14.91
C PHE A 749 41.16 21.14 -14.61
N GLN A 750 39.91 21.61 -14.41
CA GLN A 750 39.62 23.01 -14.04
C GLN A 750 40.26 23.35 -12.70
N ASN A 751 40.15 22.45 -11.73
CA ASN A 751 40.74 22.64 -10.40
C ASN A 751 42.28 22.69 -10.45
N LEU A 752 42.93 21.95 -11.37
CA LEU A 752 44.36 22.06 -11.65
C LEU A 752 44.71 23.42 -12.22
N VAL A 753 43.97 23.93 -13.20
CA VAL A 753 44.19 25.26 -13.77
C VAL A 753 44.01 26.33 -12.68
N PHE A 754 43.03 26.25 -11.80
CA PHE A 754 42.85 27.17 -10.68
C PHE A 754 44.03 27.13 -9.71
N LYS A 755 44.59 25.95 -9.41
CA LYS A 755 45.81 25.80 -8.60
C LYS A 755 47.03 26.48 -9.24
N ILE A 756 47.20 26.35 -10.58
CA ILE A 756 48.29 27.00 -11.32
C ILE A 756 48.11 28.51 -11.29
N LEU A 757 46.88 29.02 -11.31
CA LEU A 757 46.55 30.41 -11.20
C LEU A 757 46.63 30.96 -9.76
N GLY A 758 47.08 30.16 -8.79
CA GLY A 758 47.31 30.60 -7.41
C GLY A 758 46.17 30.44 -6.44
N PHE A 759 45.03 29.80 -6.86
CA PHE A 759 43.91 29.56 -5.95
C PHE A 759 44.29 28.56 -4.85
N SER A 760 43.96 28.88 -3.63
CA SER A 760 44.13 27.97 -2.48
C SER A 760 43.12 26.80 -2.56
N LYS A 761 43.44 25.67 -1.90
CA LYS A 761 42.53 24.52 -1.77
C LYS A 761 41.21 24.94 -1.15
N LYS A 762 41.23 25.86 -0.17
CA LYS A 762 40.00 26.34 0.51
C LYS A 762 39.10 27.13 -0.45
N GLU A 763 39.65 27.98 -1.28
CA GLU A 763 38.87 28.75 -2.27
C GLU A 763 38.21 27.89 -3.33
N ILE A 764 38.89 26.83 -3.80
CA ILE A 764 38.34 25.87 -4.78
C ILE A 764 37.18 25.09 -4.16
N ILE A 765 37.36 24.60 -2.94
CA ILE A 765 36.28 23.86 -2.22
C ILE A 765 35.11 24.79 -1.94
N PHE A 766 35.37 26.00 -1.48
CA PHE A 766 34.32 26.99 -1.18
C PHE A 766 33.55 27.41 -2.42
N SER A 767 34.23 27.58 -3.56
CA SER A 767 33.57 27.80 -4.85
C SER A 767 32.66 26.62 -5.26
N SER A 768 33.10 25.37 -5.07
CA SER A 768 32.29 24.20 -5.35
C SER A 768 31.08 24.07 -4.41
N MET A 769 31.23 24.46 -3.14
CA MET A 769 30.12 24.50 -2.18
C MET A 769 29.07 25.56 -2.57
N ILE A 770 29.49 26.76 -2.95
CA ILE A 770 28.57 27.83 -3.43
C ILE A 770 27.81 27.35 -4.67
N GLU A 771 28.51 26.79 -5.63
CA GLU A 771 27.88 26.25 -6.85
C GLU A 771 26.79 25.22 -6.54
N PHE A 772 27.09 24.28 -5.65
CA PHE A 772 26.12 23.30 -5.22
C PHE A 772 24.95 23.95 -4.47
N LEU A 773 25.24 24.87 -3.57
CA LEU A 773 24.21 25.51 -2.76
C LEU A 773 23.22 26.29 -3.63
N ILE A 774 23.70 26.97 -4.68
CA ILE A 774 22.84 27.60 -5.68
C ILE A 774 21.94 26.59 -6.38
N MET A 775 22.51 25.45 -6.84
CA MET A 775 21.74 24.39 -7.51
C MET A 775 20.74 23.74 -6.56
N PHE A 776 21.15 23.41 -5.33
CA PHE A 776 20.30 22.76 -4.35
C PHE A 776 19.13 23.66 -3.91
N MET A 777 19.39 24.92 -3.58
CA MET A 777 18.36 25.87 -3.15
C MET A 777 17.35 26.15 -4.28
N SER A 778 17.77 26.12 -5.52
CA SER A 778 16.87 26.30 -6.65
C SER A 778 15.97 25.06 -6.89
N VAL A 779 16.48 23.87 -6.58
CA VAL A 779 15.77 22.60 -6.75
C VAL A 779 14.79 22.33 -5.63
N ILE A 780 15.15 22.64 -4.36
CA ILE A 780 14.41 22.20 -3.18
C ILE A 780 12.97 22.69 -3.17
N PHE A 781 12.70 23.94 -3.58
CA PHE A 781 11.36 24.49 -3.60
C PHE A 781 10.43 23.73 -4.57
N ILE A 782 10.90 23.46 -5.78
CA ILE A 782 10.15 22.70 -6.79
C ILE A 782 10.02 21.24 -6.37
N ALA A 783 11.07 20.67 -5.77
CA ALA A 783 11.04 19.30 -5.26
C ALA A 783 9.99 19.12 -4.15
N ILE A 784 9.84 20.10 -3.24
CA ILE A 784 8.79 20.09 -2.21
C ILE A 784 7.39 20.10 -2.84
N LEU A 785 7.18 20.93 -3.86
CA LEU A 785 5.89 21.03 -4.54
C LEU A 785 5.51 19.71 -5.22
N PHE A 786 6.43 19.09 -5.96
CA PHE A 786 6.18 17.78 -6.58
C PHE A 786 6.08 16.65 -5.56
N ALA A 787 6.82 16.73 -4.46
CA ALA A 787 6.71 15.75 -3.38
C ALA A 787 5.35 15.83 -2.67
N ALA A 788 4.84 17.04 -2.45
CA ALA A 788 3.52 17.25 -1.87
C ALA A 788 2.42 16.69 -2.78
N THR A 789 2.42 17.05 -4.07
CA THR A 789 1.43 16.55 -5.04
C THR A 789 1.54 15.04 -5.25
N GLY A 790 2.76 14.50 -5.32
CA GLY A 790 2.99 13.06 -5.46
C GLY A 790 2.54 12.27 -4.23
N SER A 791 2.85 12.76 -3.03
CA SER A 791 2.40 12.13 -1.78
C SER A 791 0.88 12.24 -1.59
N TYR A 792 0.27 13.38 -1.96
CA TYR A 792 -1.17 13.54 -1.97
C TYR A 792 -1.82 12.45 -2.84
N PHE A 793 -1.37 12.32 -4.08
CA PHE A 793 -1.90 11.32 -5.00
C PHE A 793 -1.77 9.89 -4.45
N ILE A 794 -0.63 9.54 -3.85
CA ILE A 794 -0.38 8.21 -3.30
C ILE A 794 -1.29 7.94 -2.09
N ILE A 795 -1.38 8.88 -1.16
CA ILE A 795 -2.12 8.71 0.10
C ILE A 795 -3.63 8.70 -0.15
N GLU A 796 -4.17 9.64 -0.92
CA GLU A 796 -5.61 9.78 -1.15
C GLU A 796 -6.15 8.74 -2.15
N ASN A 797 -5.43 8.49 -3.26
CA ASN A 797 -5.98 7.65 -4.34
C ASN A 797 -5.54 6.19 -4.27
N ILE A 798 -4.31 5.90 -3.81
CA ILE A 798 -3.83 4.50 -3.75
C ILE A 798 -4.19 3.88 -2.40
N PHE A 799 -3.95 4.61 -1.30
CA PHE A 799 -4.18 4.10 0.05
C PHE A 799 -5.53 4.52 0.66
N GLU A 800 -6.21 5.49 0.04
CA GLU A 800 -7.51 6.01 0.50
C GLU A 800 -7.47 6.52 1.96
N LEU A 801 -6.34 7.16 2.32
CA LEU A 801 -6.09 7.76 3.61
C LEU A 801 -6.12 9.28 3.51
N ASN A 802 -6.36 9.97 4.61
CA ASN A 802 -6.32 11.44 4.65
C ASN A 802 -4.90 11.95 4.52
N TRP A 803 -4.65 12.78 3.50
CA TRP A 803 -3.38 13.43 3.34
C TRP A 803 -3.29 14.73 4.15
N LEU A 804 -2.17 14.92 4.82
CA LEU A 804 -1.87 16.13 5.56
C LEU A 804 -0.46 16.61 5.21
N PHE A 805 -0.34 17.92 5.01
CA PHE A 805 0.93 18.55 4.71
C PHE A 805 1.78 18.69 5.97
N ASP A 806 2.91 18.00 6.04
CA ASP A 806 3.85 18.07 7.16
C ASP A 806 5.08 18.91 6.80
N PHE A 807 4.95 20.21 7.04
CA PHE A 807 6.01 21.19 6.74
C PHE A 807 7.29 20.96 7.57
N LYS A 808 7.14 20.54 8.83
CA LYS A 808 8.29 20.33 9.74
C LYS A 808 9.18 19.19 9.25
N SER A 809 8.58 18.05 8.94
CA SER A 809 9.30 16.89 8.40
C SER A 809 9.96 17.18 7.06
N LEU A 810 9.33 17.96 6.18
CA LEU A 810 9.90 18.34 4.89
C LEU A 810 11.14 19.21 5.02
N ILE A 811 11.09 20.24 5.86
CA ILE A 811 12.25 21.11 6.10
C ILE A 811 13.39 20.32 6.73
N LEU A 812 13.11 19.51 7.75
CA LEU A 812 14.12 18.71 8.42
C LEU A 812 14.80 17.75 7.46
N LEU A 813 14.03 17.02 6.66
CA LEU A 813 14.57 16.09 5.66
C LEU A 813 15.31 16.80 4.54
N GLY A 814 14.76 17.89 4.00
CA GLY A 814 15.44 18.71 3.02
C GLY A 814 16.79 19.23 3.53
N PHE A 815 16.84 19.64 4.78
CA PHE A 815 18.09 20.06 5.44
C PHE A 815 19.09 18.90 5.59
N ILE A 816 18.64 17.72 6.04
CA ILE A 816 19.48 16.52 6.16
C ILE A 816 20.04 16.11 4.79
N ILE A 817 19.18 16.06 3.75
CA ILE A 817 19.60 15.76 2.37
C ILE A 817 20.64 16.79 1.90
N GLY A 818 20.43 18.08 2.17
CA GLY A 818 21.34 19.15 1.86
C GLY A 818 22.71 18.98 2.55
N LEU A 819 22.72 18.64 3.83
CA LEU A 819 23.96 18.39 4.58
C LEU A 819 24.72 17.16 4.06
N VAL A 820 24.03 16.03 3.82
CA VAL A 820 24.65 14.81 3.29
C VAL A 820 25.27 15.07 1.90
N THR A 821 24.55 15.74 1.03
CA THR A 821 25.01 16.05 -0.31
C THR A 821 26.20 17.03 -0.28
N LEU A 822 26.17 18.02 0.62
CA LEU A 822 27.27 18.96 0.82
C LEU A 822 28.53 18.23 1.35
N PHE A 823 28.36 17.30 2.29
CA PHE A 823 29.44 16.45 2.77
C PHE A 823 30.07 15.62 1.64
N LEU A 824 29.23 15.00 0.79
CA LEU A 824 29.70 14.23 -0.37
C LEU A 824 30.49 15.09 -1.36
N ILE A 825 30.12 16.35 -1.57
CA ILE A 825 30.86 17.28 -2.42
C ILE A 825 32.22 17.60 -1.83
N ILE A 826 32.27 17.90 -0.53
CA ILE A 826 33.54 18.20 0.16
C ILE A 826 34.46 16.98 0.05
N ALA A 827 33.97 15.77 0.37
CA ALA A 827 34.75 14.53 0.30
C ALA A 827 35.28 14.25 -1.12
N THR A 828 34.43 14.47 -2.14
CA THR A 828 34.80 14.30 -3.54
C THR A 828 35.86 15.31 -3.98
N ASN A 829 35.68 16.59 -3.63
CA ASN A 829 36.67 17.62 -3.95
C ASN A 829 38.00 17.38 -3.25
N LEU A 830 38.04 16.97 -1.99
CA LEU A 830 39.24 16.66 -1.27
C LEU A 830 40.01 15.51 -1.96
N LYS A 831 39.33 14.49 -2.44
CA LYS A 831 39.93 13.39 -3.21
C LYS A 831 40.55 13.87 -4.51
N PHE A 832 39.91 14.75 -5.28
CA PHE A 832 40.43 15.23 -6.56
C PHE A 832 41.42 16.39 -6.44
N LEU A 833 41.52 17.04 -5.28
CA LEU A 833 42.51 18.08 -5.02
C LEU A 833 43.84 17.51 -4.43
N SER A 834 43.86 16.27 -4.05
CA SER A 834 45.04 15.64 -3.42
C SER A 834 46.23 15.34 -4.37
N PRO A 835 46.05 15.08 -5.70
CA PRO A 835 47.15 14.78 -6.58
C PRO A 835 48.15 15.95 -6.65
N LYS A 836 49.45 15.59 -6.66
CA LYS A 836 50.52 16.58 -6.87
C LYS A 836 50.43 17.12 -8.31
N VAL A 837 50.55 18.42 -8.49
CA VAL A 837 50.45 19.10 -9.79
C VAL A 837 51.52 18.62 -10.79
N TYR A 838 52.71 18.41 -10.29
CA TYR A 838 53.89 18.05 -11.12
C TYR A 838 53.73 16.73 -11.95
N PRO A 839 53.31 15.58 -11.38
CA PRO A 839 53.16 14.36 -12.17
C PRO A 839 52.09 14.44 -13.27
N LEU A 840 51.05 15.27 -13.05
CA LEU A 840 49.96 15.41 -14.02
C LEU A 840 50.32 16.27 -15.20
N ILE A 841 51.20 17.31 -15.00
CA ILE A 841 51.73 18.13 -16.10
C ILE A 841 52.72 17.35 -16.95
N ARG A 842 53.55 16.50 -16.34
CA ARG A 842 54.56 15.69 -17.03
C ARG A 842 53.97 14.55 -17.88
N ASN A 843 52.80 14.02 -17.50
CA ASN A 843 52.11 12.92 -18.22
C ASN A 843 51.09 13.41 -19.27
N GLN A 844 50.99 14.73 -19.51
CA GLN A 844 50.28 15.32 -20.64
C GLN A 844 51.29 15.78 -21.71
#